data_81cc6caacc550d5691a5ae0f30048ced
#
_entry.id   81cc6caacc550d5691a5ae0f30048ced
#
_cell.length_a   1.000
_cell.length_b   1.000
_cell.length_c   1.000
_cell.angle_alpha   90.00
_cell.angle_beta   90.00
_cell.angle_gamma   90.00
#
_symmetry.space_group_name_H-M   'P 1'
#
loop_
_entity.id
_entity.type
_entity.pdbx_description
1 polymer ?
#
loop_
_entity_poly.entity_id
_entity_poly.type
_entity_poly.pdbx_seq_one_letter_code
_entity_poly.pdbx_strand_id
1 'polypeptide(L)'
;MKKNKLLLIDGSSVAFRAFFALYNQIDRFKSPTGLHTNAIYGFNLMLDHMMKRIEPTHILVAFDAGKTTFRTEMYADYKAGRAKTPDEFREQFPFIRQMLDAMGVKHYELDQYEADDIIGTLDKMAERTDIPFDVTIVSGDKDLIQLTDENTVVEISKKGVAEFEEFTPAYLMEKMGITPTQFIDLKALMGDKSDNIPGVTKIGEKTGLKLLTEFGSLDGIYENIDSMKASKMKENLIADKEKAFLSRTLATIDTQAPIEIGLDDIVYQGPKVDELGQFYDDMGFKQLRAQLGTTSSQEEAVLDFQIVTEISPAMLKQDQFFYFEILGENYHREDLVGLAWGDKEKIYVGGPELLDSPVLRDFFENQTIKTYDFKRGKVLLDRKEITLPPATFDSRLAKYLLSTVEDNSLTTIANLYGQTSLVPDEAVYGKGAKLDLPEREVFFPHLARKVQVLIETEEPMLTKLEENQQLDLLFDMELPLANVLAKMEIAGIKVEAETLKAMQSENEVLIDQLTKEIYELAGQEFNINSPKQLGTILFEEMGLPLEYTKKTKTGYSTAVDVLERLAPIAPVVSKILEYRQITKLQSTYVVGLQDAILEDGKIHTRYVQDLTQTGRLSSTDPNLQNIPVRLEQGRLIRKAFVPSLENSVLLASDYSQIELRVLAHISQDQHLIEAFQQGADIHTSTAMRVFGIEKAEDVTPNDRRNAKAVNFGVVYGISDFGLSNNLGITRKEAKAYIDTYFERFPGIKNYMETIVREARDKGYVETIYKRRRELPDINSRNFNVRNFAERTAINSPIQGSAADILKVAMINLDRALTEAGLATRMLLQVHDEIVLEVPVAELETVKAMVKETMESAISLSVPLIADENEGSTWYEAK
;
A
#
# COMPACT_ATOMS: atom_id res chain seq x y z
N MET A 1 -42.83 13.31 -8.05
CA MET A 1 -41.90 14.45 -8.13
C MET A 1 -40.60 13.97 -7.49
N LYS A 2 -39.43 14.32 -8.06
CA LYS A 2 -38.15 14.04 -7.42
C LYS A 2 -38.11 14.84 -6.12
N LYS A 3 -37.88 14.19 -4.96
CA LYS A 3 -37.70 14.89 -3.69
C LYS A 3 -36.45 15.78 -3.76
N ASN A 4 -36.45 16.92 -3.12
CA ASN A 4 -35.26 17.73 -2.95
C ASN A 4 -34.30 17.01 -1.97
N LYS A 5 -33.03 17.11 -2.21
CA LYS A 5 -31.97 16.52 -1.37
C LYS A 5 -31.18 17.62 -0.67
N LEU A 6 -31.20 17.64 0.66
CA LEU A 6 -30.48 18.60 1.48
C LEU A 6 -29.25 17.95 2.12
N LEU A 7 -28.06 18.49 1.87
CA LEU A 7 -26.81 18.08 2.51
C LEU A 7 -26.37 19.16 3.51
N LEU A 8 -26.35 18.80 4.79
CA LEU A 8 -25.88 19.64 5.88
C LEU A 8 -24.56 19.09 6.44
N ILE A 9 -23.53 19.90 6.52
CA ILE A 9 -22.18 19.48 6.90
C ILE A 9 -21.71 20.29 8.10
N ASP A 10 -21.28 19.62 9.16
CA ASP A 10 -20.51 20.21 10.25
C ASP A 10 -19.07 20.46 9.75
N GLY A 11 -18.84 21.69 9.29
CA GLY A 11 -17.59 22.11 8.69
C GLY A 11 -16.41 22.08 9.65
N SER A 12 -16.63 22.43 10.93
CA SER A 12 -15.61 22.40 11.97
C SER A 12 -15.11 20.98 12.22
N SER A 13 -16.03 20.03 12.37
CA SER A 13 -15.72 18.62 12.61
C SER A 13 -15.06 17.94 11.41
N VAL A 14 -15.59 18.17 10.20
CA VAL A 14 -15.03 17.64 8.97
C VAL A 14 -13.64 18.18 8.68
N ALA A 15 -13.40 19.51 8.89
CA ALA A 15 -12.08 20.10 8.71
C ALA A 15 -11.04 19.53 9.69
N PHE A 16 -11.44 19.40 10.96
CA PHE A 16 -10.59 18.79 11.99
C PHE A 16 -10.20 17.36 11.62
N ARG A 17 -11.15 16.58 11.17
CA ARG A 17 -10.92 15.21 10.74
C ARG A 17 -10.01 15.13 9.50
N ALA A 18 -10.24 15.96 8.50
CA ALA A 18 -9.41 16.07 7.31
C ALA A 18 -7.95 16.38 7.67
N PHE A 19 -7.74 17.32 8.59
CA PHE A 19 -6.41 17.67 9.10
C PHE A 19 -5.69 16.48 9.72
N PHE A 20 -6.33 15.78 10.67
CA PHE A 20 -5.68 14.66 11.37
C PHE A 20 -5.57 13.38 10.53
N ALA A 21 -6.45 13.16 9.55
CA ALA A 21 -6.33 12.05 8.62
C ALA A 21 -5.02 12.11 7.81
N LEU A 22 -4.55 13.30 7.47
CA LEU A 22 -3.35 13.55 6.68
C LEU A 22 -2.17 14.11 7.52
N TYR A 23 -2.32 14.21 8.85
CA TYR A 23 -1.34 14.85 9.74
C TYR A 23 0.04 14.19 9.68
N ASN A 24 0.12 12.88 9.57
CA ASN A 24 1.39 12.16 9.47
C ASN A 24 2.19 12.50 8.19
N GLN A 25 1.53 13.08 7.20
CA GLN A 25 2.10 13.48 5.92
C GLN A 25 1.99 15.00 5.69
N ILE A 26 1.82 15.80 6.74
CA ILE A 26 1.53 17.25 6.66
C ILE A 26 2.58 18.00 5.81
N ASP A 27 3.84 17.59 5.86
CA ASP A 27 4.92 18.20 5.10
C ASP A 27 4.81 18.00 3.57
N ARG A 28 4.01 17.02 3.11
CA ARG A 28 3.71 16.80 1.69
C ARG A 28 2.62 17.74 1.16
N PHE A 29 1.83 18.30 2.05
CA PHE A 29 0.71 19.17 1.73
C PHE A 29 1.09 20.61 2.02
N LYS A 30 1.79 21.26 1.07
CA LYS A 30 2.16 22.67 1.14
C LYS A 30 1.84 23.37 -0.17
N SER A 31 1.28 24.58 -0.04
CA SER A 31 1.13 25.48 -1.19
C SER A 31 2.51 25.94 -1.69
N PRO A 32 2.60 26.52 -2.89
CA PRO A 32 3.82 27.16 -3.39
C PRO A 32 4.38 28.24 -2.45
N THR A 33 3.53 28.85 -1.60
CA THR A 33 3.91 29.86 -0.61
C THR A 33 4.32 29.28 0.75
N GLY A 34 4.25 27.92 0.91
CA GLY A 34 4.65 27.22 2.13
C GLY A 34 3.54 27.04 3.17
N LEU A 35 2.29 27.44 2.88
CA LEU A 35 1.13 27.19 3.74
C LEU A 35 0.84 25.68 3.74
N HIS A 36 0.56 25.10 4.92
CA HIS A 36 0.07 23.73 5.01
C HIS A 36 -1.34 23.62 4.43
N THR A 37 -1.60 22.60 3.61
CA THR A 37 -2.85 22.47 2.85
C THR A 37 -3.55 21.12 3.06
N ASN A 38 -3.07 20.30 3.99
CA ASN A 38 -3.61 18.96 4.26
C ASN A 38 -5.09 18.97 4.69
N ALA A 39 -5.53 19.93 5.51
CA ALA A 39 -6.94 20.06 5.89
C ALA A 39 -7.80 20.49 4.70
N ILE A 40 -7.34 21.46 3.90
CA ILE A 40 -8.03 21.96 2.72
C ILE A 40 -8.20 20.82 1.71
N TYR A 41 -7.12 20.10 1.40
CA TYR A 41 -7.12 18.98 0.47
C TYR A 41 -8.04 17.85 0.94
N GLY A 42 -7.90 17.43 2.21
CA GLY A 42 -8.74 16.37 2.79
C GLY A 42 -10.22 16.76 2.85
N PHE A 43 -10.54 18.05 3.18
CA PHE A 43 -11.90 18.54 3.18
C PHE A 43 -12.50 18.51 1.76
N ASN A 44 -11.73 18.96 0.76
CA ASN A 44 -12.16 18.91 -0.64
C ASN A 44 -12.51 17.48 -1.08
N LEU A 45 -11.66 16.49 -0.77
CA LEU A 45 -11.92 15.08 -1.11
C LEU A 45 -13.17 14.54 -0.42
N MET A 46 -13.37 14.86 0.87
CA MET A 46 -14.57 14.44 1.60
C MET A 46 -15.84 15.06 1.00
N LEU A 47 -15.80 16.36 0.71
CA LEU A 47 -16.92 17.09 0.13
C LEU A 47 -17.27 16.57 -1.28
N ASP A 48 -16.27 16.39 -2.14
CA ASP A 48 -16.47 15.85 -3.49
C ASP A 48 -17.09 14.45 -3.45
N HIS A 49 -16.60 13.58 -2.57
CA HIS A 49 -17.18 12.25 -2.37
C HIS A 49 -18.66 12.30 -1.93
N MET A 50 -19.01 13.18 -0.98
CA MET A 50 -20.38 13.34 -0.51
C MET A 50 -21.28 13.89 -1.61
N MET A 51 -20.81 14.90 -2.35
CA MET A 51 -21.57 15.51 -3.43
C MET A 51 -21.87 14.55 -4.57
N LYS A 52 -20.90 13.74 -4.97
CA LYS A 52 -21.08 12.71 -6.02
C LYS A 52 -22.05 11.60 -5.60
N ARG A 53 -22.02 11.20 -4.33
CA ARG A 53 -22.87 10.13 -3.81
C ARG A 53 -24.30 10.58 -3.55
N ILE A 54 -24.48 11.76 -2.96
CA ILE A 54 -25.79 12.27 -2.53
C ILE A 54 -26.48 13.03 -3.67
N GLU A 55 -25.72 13.71 -4.55
CA GLU A 55 -26.25 14.62 -5.58
C GLU A 55 -27.23 15.64 -5.00
N PRO A 56 -26.78 16.48 -4.04
CA PRO A 56 -27.66 17.39 -3.33
C PRO A 56 -28.21 18.51 -4.23
N THR A 57 -29.47 18.88 -4.04
CA THR A 57 -30.06 20.07 -4.63
C THR A 57 -29.81 21.31 -3.79
N HIS A 58 -29.61 21.10 -2.47
CA HIS A 58 -29.36 22.13 -1.48
C HIS A 58 -28.19 21.70 -0.59
N ILE A 59 -27.30 22.62 -0.26
CA ILE A 59 -26.11 22.30 0.54
C ILE A 59 -25.71 23.48 1.44
N LEU A 60 -25.38 23.17 2.70
CA LEU A 60 -24.78 24.11 3.61
C LEU A 60 -23.62 23.43 4.41
N VAL A 61 -22.56 24.20 4.61
CA VAL A 61 -21.51 23.88 5.56
C VAL A 61 -21.61 24.85 6.75
N ALA A 62 -21.94 24.33 7.93
CA ALA A 62 -22.03 25.12 9.15
C ALA A 62 -20.69 25.14 9.87
N PHE A 63 -20.31 26.30 10.41
CA PHE A 63 -19.11 26.47 11.23
C PHE A 63 -19.46 27.06 12.60
N ASP A 64 -18.63 26.77 13.60
CA ASP A 64 -18.67 27.45 14.89
C ASP A 64 -18.09 28.86 14.77
N ALA A 65 -18.83 29.88 15.18
CA ALA A 65 -18.38 31.28 15.11
C ALA A 65 -17.28 31.62 16.15
N GLY A 66 -17.19 30.86 17.25
CA GLY A 66 -16.24 31.18 18.32
C GLY A 66 -16.28 30.19 19.48
N LYS A 67 -15.69 30.61 20.62
CA LYS A 67 -15.62 29.77 21.83
C LYS A 67 -16.74 30.07 22.84
N THR A 68 -17.41 31.21 22.69
CA THR A 68 -18.46 31.65 23.62
C THR A 68 -19.82 31.36 22.99
N THR A 69 -20.57 30.49 23.64
CA THR A 69 -21.93 30.12 23.21
C THR A 69 -22.89 30.27 24.39
N PHE A 70 -24.19 30.25 24.14
CA PHE A 70 -25.17 30.29 25.23
C PHE A 70 -24.96 29.14 26.22
N ARG A 71 -24.40 28.01 25.77
CA ARG A 71 -24.03 26.88 26.66
C ARG A 71 -22.89 27.21 27.61
N THR A 72 -21.91 28.01 27.16
CA THR A 72 -20.81 28.47 28.03
C THR A 72 -21.30 29.50 29.04
N GLU A 73 -22.35 30.23 28.75
CA GLU A 73 -22.98 31.14 29.70
C GLU A 73 -23.79 30.36 30.77
N MET A 74 -24.42 29.25 30.38
CA MET A 74 -25.14 28.37 31.33
C MET A 74 -24.18 27.55 32.22
N TYR A 75 -23.05 27.09 31.65
CA TYR A 75 -22.07 26.25 32.33
C TYR A 75 -20.67 26.62 31.92
N ALA A 76 -19.97 27.36 32.79
CA ALA A 76 -18.66 27.95 32.50
C ALA A 76 -17.56 26.92 32.13
N ASP A 77 -17.70 25.68 32.63
CA ASP A 77 -16.77 24.58 32.34
C ASP A 77 -17.08 23.82 31.04
N TYR A 78 -18.15 24.20 30.31
CA TYR A 78 -18.49 23.57 29.03
C TYR A 78 -17.34 23.72 28.03
N LYS A 79 -16.89 22.61 27.47
CA LYS A 79 -15.73 22.53 26.53
C LYS A 79 -14.39 23.07 27.07
N ALA A 80 -14.27 23.37 28.37
CA ALA A 80 -13.05 23.96 28.95
C ALA A 80 -11.81 23.05 28.85
N GLY A 81 -12.00 21.74 28.74
CA GLY A 81 -10.92 20.74 28.64
C GLY A 81 -10.38 20.49 27.23
N ARG A 82 -10.91 21.12 26.18
CA ARG A 82 -10.47 20.89 24.80
C ARG A 82 -9.05 21.39 24.58
N ALA A 83 -8.20 20.54 23.96
CA ALA A 83 -6.82 20.89 23.62
C ALA A 83 -6.75 22.11 22.68
N LYS A 84 -5.66 22.87 22.75
CA LYS A 84 -5.44 23.99 21.83
C LYS A 84 -5.34 23.47 20.39
N THR A 85 -6.10 24.09 19.50
CA THR A 85 -6.05 23.81 18.05
C THR A 85 -4.64 24.10 17.52
N PRO A 86 -3.98 23.17 16.77
CA PRO A 86 -2.71 23.41 16.13
C PRO A 86 -2.71 24.66 15.27
N ASP A 87 -1.61 25.41 15.28
CA ASP A 87 -1.50 26.64 14.51
C ASP A 87 -1.55 26.35 13.02
N GLU A 88 -0.94 25.24 12.56
CA GLU A 88 -0.97 24.77 11.18
C GLU A 88 -2.40 24.42 10.69
N PHE A 89 -3.28 24.03 11.58
CA PHE A 89 -4.69 23.81 11.23
C PHE A 89 -5.46 25.13 11.15
N ARG A 90 -5.22 26.02 12.10
CA ARG A 90 -5.91 27.32 12.17
C ARG A 90 -5.66 28.19 10.94
N GLU A 91 -4.44 28.14 10.41
CA GLU A 91 -4.05 28.88 9.21
C GLU A 91 -4.85 28.46 7.98
N GLN A 92 -5.37 27.23 7.94
CA GLN A 92 -6.10 26.68 6.78
C GLN A 92 -7.58 27.02 6.75
N PHE A 93 -8.20 27.43 7.86
CA PHE A 93 -9.64 27.69 7.95
C PHE A 93 -10.15 28.77 6.97
N PRO A 94 -9.49 29.92 6.80
CA PRO A 94 -9.91 30.93 5.82
C PRO A 94 -9.94 30.37 4.39
N PHE A 95 -8.98 29.50 4.06
CA PHE A 95 -8.87 28.90 2.73
C PHE A 95 -9.90 27.81 2.49
N ILE A 96 -10.36 27.09 3.54
CA ILE A 96 -11.48 26.15 3.42
C ILE A 96 -12.75 26.92 3.02
N ARG A 97 -13.01 28.08 3.64
CA ARG A 97 -14.16 28.94 3.27
C ARG A 97 -14.05 29.47 1.84
N GLN A 98 -12.86 29.93 1.46
CA GLN A 98 -12.56 30.39 0.10
C GLN A 98 -12.80 29.28 -0.95
N MET A 99 -12.40 28.05 -0.62
CA MET A 99 -12.67 26.88 -1.44
C MET A 99 -14.18 26.62 -1.58
N LEU A 100 -14.94 26.69 -0.49
CA LEU A 100 -16.39 26.51 -0.51
C LEU A 100 -17.08 27.56 -1.39
N ASP A 101 -16.67 28.83 -1.29
CA ASP A 101 -17.16 29.91 -2.13
C ASP A 101 -16.92 29.66 -3.62
N ALA A 102 -15.70 29.16 -3.95
CA ALA A 102 -15.35 28.80 -5.32
C ALA A 102 -16.09 27.54 -5.81
N MET A 103 -16.38 26.59 -4.90
CA MET A 103 -17.19 25.41 -5.19
C MET A 103 -18.70 25.73 -5.31
N GLY A 104 -19.11 26.97 -5.06
CA GLY A 104 -20.52 27.37 -5.05
C GLY A 104 -21.32 26.81 -3.88
N VAL A 105 -20.63 26.42 -2.82
CA VAL A 105 -21.20 25.83 -1.62
C VAL A 105 -21.35 26.91 -0.54
N LYS A 106 -22.57 27.12 -0.08
CA LYS A 106 -22.85 28.10 0.98
C LYS A 106 -22.26 27.62 2.30
N HIS A 107 -21.59 28.51 3.00
CA HIS A 107 -21.16 28.27 4.39
C HIS A 107 -21.78 29.34 5.31
N TYR A 108 -21.96 28.98 6.58
CA TYR A 108 -22.63 29.88 7.56
C TYR A 108 -22.12 29.63 8.97
N GLU A 109 -22.07 30.71 9.75
CA GLU A 109 -21.78 30.68 11.19
C GLU A 109 -22.68 31.72 11.90
N LEU A 110 -22.99 31.47 13.15
CA LEU A 110 -23.85 32.35 13.95
C LEU A 110 -23.26 32.55 15.33
N ASP A 111 -23.07 33.83 15.71
CA ASP A 111 -22.55 34.17 17.01
C ASP A 111 -23.41 33.59 18.14
N GLN A 112 -22.76 33.06 19.20
CA GLN A 112 -23.36 32.40 20.36
C GLN A 112 -24.01 31.03 20.11
N TYR A 113 -24.09 30.56 18.88
CA TYR A 113 -24.61 29.25 18.51
C TYR A 113 -23.51 28.36 17.95
N GLU A 114 -23.72 27.07 18.05
CA GLU A 114 -22.78 26.05 17.48
C GLU A 114 -23.25 25.61 16.08
N ALA A 115 -22.35 25.01 15.31
CA ALA A 115 -22.70 24.46 14.00
C ALA A 115 -23.90 23.50 14.08
N ASP A 116 -24.00 22.71 15.14
CA ASP A 116 -25.07 21.75 15.38
C ASP A 116 -26.46 22.44 15.50
N ASP A 117 -26.52 23.60 16.12
CA ASP A 117 -27.75 24.37 16.26
C ASP A 117 -28.23 24.92 14.91
N ILE A 118 -27.29 25.38 14.07
CA ILE A 118 -27.60 25.83 12.70
C ILE A 118 -28.14 24.66 11.87
N ILE A 119 -27.47 23.51 11.94
CA ILE A 119 -27.85 22.28 11.24
C ILE A 119 -29.23 21.82 11.69
N GLY A 120 -29.44 21.72 13.02
CA GLY A 120 -30.74 21.32 13.56
C GLY A 120 -31.89 22.27 13.19
N THR A 121 -31.62 23.58 13.12
CA THR A 121 -32.62 24.57 12.72
C THR A 121 -32.99 24.41 11.24
N LEU A 122 -32.02 24.22 10.34
CA LEU A 122 -32.27 24.02 8.90
C LEU A 122 -32.96 22.67 8.63
N ASP A 123 -32.58 21.60 9.36
CA ASP A 123 -33.24 20.32 9.29
C ASP A 123 -34.74 20.46 9.61
N LYS A 124 -35.06 21.12 10.70
CA LYS A 124 -36.48 21.36 11.07
C LYS A 124 -37.22 22.40 10.17
N MET A 125 -36.49 23.25 9.48
CA MET A 125 -37.07 24.08 8.41
C MET A 125 -37.43 23.22 7.20
N ALA A 126 -36.59 22.26 6.83
CA ALA A 126 -36.81 21.34 5.72
C ALA A 126 -38.03 20.44 5.93
N GLU A 127 -38.26 19.99 7.17
CA GLU A 127 -39.45 19.20 7.54
C GLU A 127 -40.77 19.97 7.37
N ARG A 128 -40.75 21.32 7.49
CA ARG A 128 -41.93 22.17 7.43
C ARG A 128 -42.34 22.61 6.05
N THR A 129 -41.64 22.17 5.02
CA THR A 129 -41.90 22.49 3.62
C THR A 129 -43.03 21.63 3.04
N ASP A 130 -43.77 22.16 2.06
CA ASP A 130 -44.82 21.41 1.36
C ASP A 130 -44.28 20.23 0.55
N ILE A 131 -43.01 20.26 0.15
CA ILE A 131 -42.30 19.17 -0.53
C ILE A 131 -41.22 18.66 0.43
N PRO A 132 -41.33 17.42 0.96
CA PRO A 132 -40.35 16.89 1.89
C PRO A 132 -38.95 16.81 1.27
N PHE A 133 -37.96 17.18 2.05
CA PHE A 133 -36.54 16.96 1.73
C PHE A 133 -36.08 15.58 2.21
N ASP A 134 -35.20 14.94 1.45
CA ASP A 134 -34.35 13.88 1.98
C ASP A 134 -33.10 14.57 2.53
N VAL A 135 -32.93 14.58 3.85
CA VAL A 135 -31.84 15.28 4.54
C VAL A 135 -30.72 14.34 4.89
N THR A 136 -29.50 14.68 4.53
CA THR A 136 -28.28 13.99 4.98
C THR A 136 -27.42 14.96 5.78
N ILE A 137 -27.16 14.63 7.04
CA ILE A 137 -26.28 15.39 7.94
C ILE A 137 -24.95 14.65 8.05
N VAL A 138 -23.83 15.34 7.84
CA VAL A 138 -22.49 14.74 7.92
C VAL A 138 -21.67 15.42 9.00
N SER A 139 -21.21 14.66 9.98
CA SER A 139 -20.33 15.15 11.06
C SER A 139 -19.40 14.07 11.60
N GLY A 140 -18.43 14.45 12.41
CA GLY A 140 -17.69 13.56 13.30
C GLY A 140 -18.30 13.47 14.70
N ASP A 141 -19.26 14.34 15.01
CA ASP A 141 -19.93 14.41 16.32
C ASP A 141 -21.19 13.55 16.33
N LYS A 142 -21.30 12.71 17.34
CA LYS A 142 -22.47 11.83 17.54
C LYS A 142 -23.69 12.56 18.09
N ASP A 143 -23.53 13.75 18.59
CA ASP A 143 -24.65 14.49 19.20
C ASP A 143 -25.73 14.82 18.16
N LEU A 144 -25.34 14.97 16.89
CA LEU A 144 -26.26 15.15 15.77
C LEU A 144 -27.18 13.93 15.50
N ILE A 145 -26.87 12.73 16.05
CA ILE A 145 -27.74 11.55 15.92
C ILE A 145 -29.15 11.82 16.47
N GLN A 146 -29.28 12.74 17.43
CA GLN A 146 -30.58 13.14 17.99
C GLN A 146 -31.54 13.73 16.94
N LEU A 147 -31.01 14.18 15.78
CA LEU A 147 -31.80 14.78 14.68
C LEU A 147 -32.36 13.74 13.70
N THR A 148 -31.99 12.46 13.82
CA THR A 148 -32.45 11.43 12.88
C THR A 148 -33.96 11.21 12.97
N ASP A 149 -34.62 11.14 11.83
CA ASP A 149 -36.03 10.83 11.69
C ASP A 149 -36.34 10.05 10.39
N GLU A 150 -37.59 10.08 9.90
CA GLU A 150 -38.01 9.36 8.67
C GLU A 150 -37.41 9.96 7.39
N ASN A 151 -37.03 11.22 7.41
CA ASN A 151 -36.49 11.95 6.26
C ASN A 151 -35.02 12.37 6.47
N THR A 152 -34.51 12.29 7.70
CA THR A 152 -33.17 12.75 8.08
C THR A 152 -32.24 11.59 8.50
N VAL A 153 -31.15 11.46 7.81
CA VAL A 153 -30.08 10.50 8.07
C VAL A 153 -28.84 11.23 8.54
N VAL A 154 -28.21 10.74 9.60
CA VAL A 154 -26.93 11.28 10.11
C VAL A 154 -25.80 10.33 9.81
N GLU A 155 -24.79 10.80 9.13
CA GLU A 155 -23.58 10.08 8.77
C GLU A 155 -22.40 10.53 9.63
N ILE A 156 -21.92 9.62 10.46
CA ILE A 156 -20.75 9.84 11.33
C ILE A 156 -19.50 9.30 10.66
N SER A 157 -18.53 10.18 10.43
CA SER A 157 -17.26 9.80 9.81
C SER A 157 -16.46 8.84 10.71
N LYS A 158 -15.99 7.67 10.18
CA LYS A 158 -15.25 6.64 10.94
C LYS A 158 -13.74 6.76 10.80
N LYS A 159 -13.19 6.34 9.67
CA LYS A 159 -11.74 6.27 9.43
C LYS A 159 -11.39 6.76 8.04
N GLY A 160 -10.33 7.56 7.92
CA GLY A 160 -9.95 8.16 6.64
C GLY A 160 -10.95 9.24 6.19
N VAL A 161 -11.03 9.45 4.88
CA VAL A 161 -11.85 10.52 4.25
C VAL A 161 -13.13 9.99 3.60
N ALA A 162 -13.36 8.68 3.53
CA ALA A 162 -14.46 8.07 2.76
C ALA A 162 -15.34 7.09 3.53
N GLU A 163 -15.02 6.74 4.79
CA GLU A 163 -15.83 5.81 5.57
C GLU A 163 -16.79 6.53 6.52
N PHE A 164 -18.10 6.30 6.34
CA PHE A 164 -19.16 6.86 7.19
C PHE A 164 -19.98 5.73 7.81
N GLU A 165 -20.54 6.01 8.99
CA GLU A 165 -21.56 5.16 9.63
C GLU A 165 -22.88 5.91 9.58
N GLU A 166 -23.83 5.32 8.90
CA GLU A 166 -25.17 5.88 8.72
C GLU A 166 -26.06 5.56 9.93
N PHE A 167 -26.63 6.60 10.52
CA PHE A 167 -27.60 6.50 11.61
C PHE A 167 -28.99 6.92 11.11
N THR A 168 -29.90 5.95 11.23
CA THR A 168 -31.34 6.12 11.08
C THR A 168 -32.02 5.77 12.38
N PRO A 169 -33.28 6.14 12.64
CA PRO A 169 -34.01 5.68 13.83
C PRO A 169 -34.04 4.17 13.97
N ALA A 170 -34.18 3.44 12.86
CA ALA A 170 -34.16 1.98 12.84
C ALA A 170 -32.80 1.41 13.25
N TYR A 171 -31.70 1.94 12.69
CA TYR A 171 -30.34 1.51 13.04
C TYR A 171 -30.01 1.86 14.50
N LEU A 172 -30.43 3.01 15.01
CA LEU A 172 -30.22 3.41 16.39
C LEU A 172 -30.96 2.45 17.35
N MET A 173 -32.21 2.09 17.01
CA MET A 173 -33.00 1.11 17.76
C MET A 173 -32.35 -0.29 17.74
N GLU A 174 -31.86 -0.75 16.58
CA GLU A 174 -31.18 -2.04 16.45
C GLU A 174 -29.88 -2.09 17.27
N LYS A 175 -29.06 -1.04 17.16
CA LYS A 175 -27.72 -0.99 17.72
C LYS A 175 -27.70 -0.69 19.22
N MET A 176 -28.58 0.19 19.69
CA MET A 176 -28.55 0.71 21.07
C MET A 176 -29.88 0.49 21.84
N GLY A 177 -30.96 0.11 21.18
CA GLY A 177 -32.26 -0.11 21.79
C GLY A 177 -32.97 1.16 22.24
N ILE A 178 -32.63 2.32 21.65
CA ILE A 178 -33.18 3.63 22.03
C ILE A 178 -33.65 4.42 20.81
N THR A 179 -34.53 5.39 21.05
CA THR A 179 -34.96 6.37 20.03
C THR A 179 -33.99 7.56 19.95
N PRO A 180 -34.05 8.39 18.89
CA PRO A 180 -33.24 9.62 18.78
C PRO A 180 -33.47 10.57 19.98
N THR A 181 -34.69 10.71 20.47
CA THR A 181 -34.99 11.51 21.66
C THR A 181 -34.35 10.93 22.93
N GLN A 182 -34.37 9.62 23.08
CA GLN A 182 -33.71 8.94 24.21
C GLN A 182 -32.18 9.05 24.14
N PHE A 183 -31.61 9.34 22.98
CA PHE A 183 -30.16 9.57 22.84
C PHE A 183 -29.73 10.83 23.63
N ILE A 184 -30.57 11.88 23.67
CA ILE A 184 -30.31 13.08 24.49
C ILE A 184 -30.34 12.69 26.00
N ASP A 185 -31.33 11.90 26.41
CA ASP A 185 -31.44 11.45 27.81
C ASP A 185 -30.27 10.51 28.20
N LEU A 186 -29.76 9.71 27.26
CA LEU A 186 -28.55 8.91 27.47
C LEU A 186 -27.35 9.82 27.76
N LYS A 187 -27.15 10.87 26.97
CA LYS A 187 -26.10 11.88 27.18
C LYS A 187 -26.27 12.61 28.50
N ALA A 188 -27.50 12.92 28.87
CA ALA A 188 -27.80 13.54 30.17
C ALA A 188 -27.40 12.67 31.35
N LEU A 189 -27.58 11.35 31.24
CA LEU A 189 -27.21 10.39 32.29
C LEU A 189 -25.72 10.13 32.34
N MET A 190 -25.06 9.87 31.21
CA MET A 190 -23.66 9.45 31.18
C MET A 190 -22.67 10.61 31.20
N GLY A 191 -23.14 11.81 30.84
CA GLY A 191 -22.30 12.97 30.56
C GLY A 191 -21.47 12.80 29.29
N ASP A 192 -20.68 13.83 28.97
CA ASP A 192 -19.70 13.78 27.89
C ASP A 192 -18.37 14.39 28.34
N LYS A 193 -17.30 13.57 28.28
CA LYS A 193 -15.96 14.02 28.68
C LYS A 193 -15.32 14.97 27.67
N SER A 194 -15.67 14.85 26.38
CA SER A 194 -15.14 15.71 25.31
C SER A 194 -15.64 17.13 25.45
N ASP A 195 -16.90 17.30 25.86
CA ASP A 195 -17.56 18.59 26.03
C ASP A 195 -17.69 19.03 27.50
N ASN A 196 -17.10 18.21 28.39
CA ASN A 196 -17.15 18.44 29.82
C ASN A 196 -18.59 18.53 30.41
N ILE A 197 -19.52 17.77 29.82
CA ILE A 197 -20.88 17.62 30.32
C ILE A 197 -20.86 16.69 31.53
N PRO A 198 -21.36 17.09 32.70
CA PRO A 198 -21.10 16.38 33.94
C PRO A 198 -21.78 15.01 34.06
N GLY A 199 -22.99 14.86 33.58
CA GLY A 199 -23.79 13.64 33.77
C GLY A 199 -24.05 13.25 35.22
N VAL A 200 -24.47 12.01 35.46
CA VAL A 200 -24.68 11.41 36.77
C VAL A 200 -23.47 10.57 37.16
N THR A 201 -22.97 10.77 38.37
CA THR A 201 -21.78 10.09 38.89
C THR A 201 -21.86 8.57 38.74
N LYS A 202 -20.84 7.94 38.08
CA LYS A 202 -20.73 6.50 37.84
C LYS A 202 -21.84 5.88 36.99
N ILE A 203 -22.59 6.66 36.24
CA ILE A 203 -23.46 6.14 35.19
C ILE A 203 -22.73 6.27 33.86
N GLY A 204 -22.49 5.14 33.18
CA GLY A 204 -21.95 5.06 31.84
C GLY A 204 -22.99 4.51 30.88
N GLU A 205 -22.62 4.42 29.61
CA GLU A 205 -23.52 4.03 28.50
C GLU A 205 -24.37 2.81 28.80
N LYS A 206 -23.78 1.69 29.22
CA LYS A 206 -24.53 0.45 29.52
C LYS A 206 -25.59 0.64 30.61
N THR A 207 -25.28 1.41 31.64
CA THR A 207 -26.20 1.67 32.75
C THR A 207 -27.30 2.64 32.33
N GLY A 208 -26.92 3.68 31.55
CA GLY A 208 -27.88 4.64 30.99
C GLY A 208 -28.88 3.97 30.05
N LEU A 209 -28.42 3.13 29.12
CA LEU A 209 -29.28 2.37 28.22
C LEU A 209 -30.28 1.48 28.99
N LYS A 210 -29.81 0.77 30.02
CA LYS A 210 -30.69 -0.05 30.85
C LYS A 210 -31.79 0.78 31.55
N LEU A 211 -31.42 1.95 32.09
CA LEU A 211 -32.40 2.84 32.74
C LEU A 211 -33.42 3.38 31.75
N LEU A 212 -32.99 3.77 30.54
CA LEU A 212 -33.90 4.27 29.50
C LEU A 212 -34.82 3.17 28.95
N THR A 213 -34.33 1.92 28.85
CA THR A 213 -35.15 0.78 28.46
C THR A 213 -36.22 0.49 29.52
N GLU A 214 -35.90 0.67 30.82
CA GLU A 214 -36.79 0.35 31.94
C GLU A 214 -37.80 1.48 32.20
N PHE A 215 -37.38 2.77 32.13
CA PHE A 215 -38.17 3.92 32.54
C PHE A 215 -38.57 4.85 31.39
N GLY A 216 -38.12 4.60 30.19
CA GLY A 216 -38.50 5.32 28.96
C GLY A 216 -37.78 6.63 28.73
N SER A 217 -37.56 7.47 29.74
CA SER A 217 -36.96 8.81 29.63
C SER A 217 -36.24 9.21 30.93
N LEU A 218 -35.47 10.31 30.86
CA LEU A 218 -34.86 10.91 32.05
C LEU A 218 -35.94 11.32 33.05
N ASP A 219 -37.04 11.95 32.60
CA ASP A 219 -38.17 12.29 33.47
C ASP A 219 -38.80 11.06 34.09
N GLY A 220 -39.06 10.00 33.31
CA GLY A 220 -39.57 8.72 33.77
C GLY A 220 -38.69 8.04 34.83
N ILE A 221 -37.36 8.17 34.73
CA ILE A 221 -36.42 7.68 35.76
C ILE A 221 -36.67 8.43 37.09
N TYR A 222 -36.78 9.76 37.06
CA TYR A 222 -36.94 10.55 38.28
C TYR A 222 -38.37 10.50 38.86
N GLU A 223 -39.38 10.31 38.03
CA GLU A 223 -40.77 10.04 38.49
C GLU A 223 -40.86 8.70 39.22
N ASN A 224 -40.08 7.72 38.81
CA ASN A 224 -40.07 6.39 39.40
C ASN A 224 -38.91 6.13 40.39
N ILE A 225 -38.15 7.17 40.73
CA ILE A 225 -36.93 7.02 41.53
C ILE A 225 -37.17 6.37 42.87
N ASP A 226 -38.34 6.62 43.51
CA ASP A 226 -38.69 6.05 44.82
C ASP A 226 -38.96 4.55 44.72
N SER A 227 -39.42 4.04 43.59
CA SER A 227 -39.70 2.63 43.35
C SER A 227 -38.46 1.78 43.12
N MET A 228 -37.32 2.44 42.79
CA MET A 228 -36.06 1.74 42.54
C MET A 228 -35.50 1.13 43.81
N LYS A 229 -34.90 -0.07 43.68
CA LYS A 229 -34.17 -0.73 44.78
C LYS A 229 -33.06 0.15 45.33
N ALA A 230 -32.93 0.16 46.67
CA ALA A 230 -31.82 0.85 47.34
C ALA A 230 -30.47 0.37 46.77
N SER A 231 -29.70 1.29 46.25
CA SER A 231 -28.43 1.02 45.60
C SER A 231 -27.59 2.29 45.47
N LYS A 232 -26.28 2.15 45.30
CA LYS A 232 -25.38 3.31 45.05
C LYS A 232 -25.78 4.07 43.79
N MET A 233 -26.34 3.39 42.82
CA MET A 233 -26.82 4.03 41.58
C MET A 233 -28.02 4.94 41.90
N LYS A 234 -29.03 4.48 42.69
CA LYS A 234 -30.15 5.31 43.10
C LYS A 234 -29.70 6.53 43.93
N GLU A 235 -28.79 6.34 44.86
CA GLU A 235 -28.21 7.45 45.62
C GLU A 235 -27.54 8.50 44.71
N ASN A 236 -26.76 8.07 43.73
CA ASN A 236 -26.09 8.97 42.75
C ASN A 236 -27.13 9.69 41.87
N LEU A 237 -28.17 9.01 41.40
CA LEU A 237 -29.27 9.63 40.62
C LEU A 237 -29.94 10.74 41.45
N ILE A 238 -30.25 10.49 42.72
CA ILE A 238 -30.88 11.47 43.62
C ILE A 238 -29.90 12.67 43.83
N ALA A 239 -28.66 12.40 44.15
CA ALA A 239 -27.65 13.41 44.47
C ALA A 239 -27.32 14.32 43.26
N ASP A 240 -27.26 13.75 42.05
CA ASP A 240 -26.85 14.46 40.84
C ASP A 240 -28.06 14.84 39.94
N LYS A 241 -29.32 14.88 40.50
CA LYS A 241 -30.51 15.22 39.73
C LYS A 241 -30.38 16.49 38.92
N GLU A 242 -29.95 17.59 39.54
CA GLU A 242 -29.77 18.89 38.89
C GLU A 242 -28.71 18.81 37.80
N LYS A 243 -27.62 18.07 38.01
CA LYS A 243 -26.59 17.86 36.98
C LYS A 243 -27.12 17.07 35.77
N ALA A 244 -27.98 16.08 35.99
CA ALA A 244 -28.58 15.30 34.90
C ALA A 244 -29.46 16.20 34.00
N PHE A 245 -30.29 17.04 34.61
CA PHE A 245 -31.11 17.97 33.83
C PHE A 245 -30.33 19.10 33.16
N LEU A 246 -29.28 19.63 33.81
CA LEU A 246 -28.33 20.55 33.19
C LEU A 246 -27.64 19.88 32.01
N SER A 247 -27.16 18.63 32.17
CA SER A 247 -26.54 17.86 31.10
C SER A 247 -27.47 17.62 29.92
N ARG A 248 -28.77 17.37 30.16
CA ARG A 248 -29.79 17.27 29.12
C ARG A 248 -29.89 18.57 28.34
N THR A 249 -29.97 19.72 29.04
CA THR A 249 -30.04 21.04 28.38
C THR A 249 -28.82 21.34 27.54
N LEU A 250 -27.61 21.02 28.06
CA LEU A 250 -26.34 21.21 27.33
C LEU A 250 -26.21 20.31 26.10
N ALA A 251 -26.69 19.06 26.19
CA ALA A 251 -26.64 18.09 25.08
C ALA A 251 -27.74 18.28 24.04
N THR A 252 -28.79 19.03 24.33
CA THR A 252 -29.90 19.28 23.40
C THR A 252 -29.48 20.31 22.35
N ILE A 253 -29.65 19.97 21.07
CA ILE A 253 -29.46 20.88 19.95
C ILE A 253 -30.65 21.85 19.89
N ASP A 254 -30.32 23.14 19.77
CA ASP A 254 -31.35 24.17 19.55
C ASP A 254 -31.78 24.18 18.08
N THR A 255 -33.01 23.77 17.82
CA THR A 255 -33.60 23.72 16.48
C THR A 255 -34.38 24.99 16.10
N GLN A 256 -34.21 26.05 16.88
CA GLN A 256 -34.86 27.36 16.68
C GLN A 256 -33.85 28.51 16.75
N ALA A 257 -32.59 28.26 16.44
CA ALA A 257 -31.56 29.27 16.40
C ALA A 257 -31.97 30.39 15.42
N PRO A 258 -31.71 31.70 15.74
CA PRO A 258 -32.14 32.84 14.95
C PRO A 258 -31.25 33.02 13.69
N ILE A 259 -31.22 32.02 12.82
CA ILE A 259 -30.48 32.05 11.56
C ILE A 259 -31.13 33.00 10.58
N GLU A 260 -30.34 33.76 9.83
CA GLU A 260 -30.77 34.71 8.83
C GLU A 260 -30.82 34.13 7.40
N ILE A 261 -30.60 32.81 7.26
CA ILE A 261 -30.61 32.09 5.99
C ILE A 261 -31.77 31.10 5.94
N GLY A 262 -32.32 30.91 4.74
CA GLY A 262 -33.35 29.90 4.47
C GLY A 262 -32.92 28.86 3.46
N LEU A 263 -33.83 27.94 3.15
CA LEU A 263 -33.55 26.86 2.18
C LEU A 263 -33.30 27.40 0.76
N ASP A 264 -33.94 28.51 0.38
CA ASP A 264 -33.75 29.14 -0.93
C ASP A 264 -32.31 29.72 -1.10
N ASP A 265 -31.66 30.09 0.02
CA ASP A 265 -30.32 30.68 -0.01
C ASP A 265 -29.21 29.64 -0.20
N ILE A 266 -29.52 28.33 -0.07
CA ILE A 266 -28.58 27.23 -0.08
C ILE A 266 -28.79 26.28 -1.27
N VAL A 267 -29.53 26.72 -2.28
CA VAL A 267 -29.70 25.98 -3.54
C VAL A 267 -28.34 25.84 -4.23
N TYR A 268 -27.90 24.59 -4.50
CA TYR A 268 -26.64 24.36 -5.17
C TYR A 268 -26.72 24.54 -6.68
N GLN A 269 -25.89 25.40 -7.21
CA GLN A 269 -25.87 25.76 -8.63
C GLN A 269 -24.62 25.28 -9.39
N GLY A 270 -23.75 24.56 -8.70
CA GLY A 270 -22.46 24.09 -9.27
C GLY A 270 -21.28 24.99 -8.92
N PRO A 271 -20.06 24.54 -9.22
CA PRO A 271 -18.84 25.25 -8.91
C PRO A 271 -18.61 26.43 -9.89
N LYS A 272 -17.96 27.47 -9.40
CA LYS A 272 -17.41 28.56 -10.22
C LYS A 272 -16.06 28.13 -10.76
N VAL A 273 -16.06 27.51 -11.92
CA VAL A 273 -14.92 26.76 -12.48
C VAL A 273 -13.63 27.57 -12.52
N ASP A 274 -13.68 28.83 -12.95
CA ASP A 274 -12.49 29.67 -13.06
C ASP A 274 -11.92 30.04 -11.68
N GLU A 275 -12.79 30.43 -10.73
CA GLU A 275 -12.39 30.77 -9.35
C GLU A 275 -11.81 29.54 -8.64
N LEU A 276 -12.44 28.38 -8.81
CA LEU A 276 -11.98 27.10 -8.22
C LEU A 276 -10.67 26.64 -8.85
N GLY A 277 -10.51 26.85 -10.16
CA GLY A 277 -9.26 26.57 -10.87
C GLY A 277 -8.08 27.37 -10.33
N GLN A 278 -8.26 28.68 -10.20
CA GLN A 278 -7.26 29.58 -9.63
C GLN A 278 -6.94 29.20 -8.17
N PHE A 279 -7.95 28.86 -7.37
CA PHE A 279 -7.76 28.39 -6.00
C PHE A 279 -6.89 27.12 -5.94
N TYR A 280 -7.13 26.14 -6.82
CA TYR A 280 -6.33 24.93 -6.86
C TYR A 280 -4.88 25.20 -7.29
N ASP A 281 -4.67 26.13 -8.22
CA ASP A 281 -3.32 26.57 -8.62
C ASP A 281 -2.58 27.24 -7.44
N ASP A 282 -3.24 28.13 -6.70
CA ASP A 282 -2.68 28.82 -5.52
C ASP A 282 -2.35 27.85 -4.37
N MET A 283 -3.13 26.78 -4.21
CA MET A 283 -2.90 25.74 -3.20
C MET A 283 -1.92 24.66 -3.65
N GLY A 284 -1.52 24.62 -4.92
CA GLY A 284 -0.66 23.59 -5.48
C GLY A 284 -1.36 22.25 -5.71
N PHE A 285 -2.69 22.25 -5.85
CA PHE A 285 -3.52 21.05 -6.03
C PHE A 285 -3.60 20.63 -7.50
N LYS A 286 -2.47 20.24 -8.07
CA LYS A 286 -2.35 19.91 -9.50
C LYS A 286 -3.38 18.87 -9.99
N GLN A 287 -3.62 17.84 -9.20
CA GLN A 287 -4.59 16.77 -9.55
C GLN A 287 -6.03 17.30 -9.57
N LEU A 288 -6.44 18.05 -8.53
CA LEU A 288 -7.78 18.65 -8.47
C LEU A 288 -7.96 19.69 -9.58
N ARG A 289 -6.90 20.45 -9.90
CA ARG A 289 -6.91 21.41 -11.01
C ARG A 289 -7.13 20.74 -12.38
N ALA A 290 -6.43 19.62 -12.61
CA ALA A 290 -6.59 18.82 -13.82
C ALA A 290 -8.02 18.26 -13.96
N GLN A 291 -8.59 17.76 -12.87
CA GLN A 291 -9.98 17.27 -12.84
C GLN A 291 -11.01 18.35 -13.12
N LEU A 292 -10.77 19.57 -12.68
CA LEU A 292 -11.69 20.71 -12.90
C LEU A 292 -11.77 21.13 -14.38
N GLY A 293 -10.67 21.02 -15.12
CA GLY A 293 -10.62 21.33 -16.56
C GLY A 293 -11.46 20.38 -17.43
N THR A 294 -11.88 19.26 -16.89
CA THR A 294 -12.71 18.25 -17.57
C THR A 294 -14.21 18.41 -17.31
N THR A 295 -14.62 19.26 -16.36
CA THR A 295 -16.04 19.55 -16.04
C THR A 295 -16.65 20.70 -16.82
N SER A 296 -15.85 21.50 -17.55
CA SER A 296 -16.40 22.44 -18.54
C SER A 296 -16.77 21.66 -19.79
N SER A 297 -18.06 21.50 -20.05
CA SER A 297 -18.72 21.09 -21.29
C SER A 297 -17.83 21.03 -22.57
N GLN A 298 -16.74 20.27 -22.52
CA GLN A 298 -16.34 19.51 -23.68
C GLN A 298 -17.35 18.39 -23.75
N GLU A 299 -18.19 18.39 -24.78
CA GLU A 299 -18.84 17.19 -25.26
C GLU A 299 -17.84 16.05 -25.06
N GLU A 300 -18.23 15.04 -24.26
CA GLU A 300 -17.42 13.83 -24.15
C GLU A 300 -17.06 13.48 -25.58
N ALA A 301 -15.78 13.58 -25.94
CA ALA A 301 -15.37 13.23 -27.30
C ALA A 301 -15.92 11.83 -27.52
N VAL A 302 -16.90 11.74 -28.39
CA VAL A 302 -17.63 10.48 -28.64
C VAL A 302 -16.57 9.44 -28.90
N LEU A 303 -16.43 8.49 -28.00
CA LEU A 303 -15.44 7.41 -28.13
C LEU A 303 -15.81 6.65 -29.41
N ASP A 304 -15.08 6.95 -30.50
CA ASP A 304 -15.32 6.28 -31.77
C ASP A 304 -14.59 4.93 -31.78
N PHE A 305 -15.33 3.86 -31.62
CA PHE A 305 -14.81 2.50 -31.69
C PHE A 305 -15.75 1.58 -32.45
N GLN A 306 -15.19 0.50 -32.95
CA GLN A 306 -15.93 -0.52 -33.67
C GLN A 306 -15.87 -1.86 -32.92
N ILE A 307 -17.06 -2.45 -32.67
CA ILE A 307 -17.16 -3.83 -32.19
C ILE A 307 -16.93 -4.76 -33.38
N VAL A 308 -16.00 -5.69 -33.23
CA VAL A 308 -15.55 -6.57 -34.29
C VAL A 308 -15.83 -8.03 -33.92
N THR A 309 -16.42 -8.76 -34.84
CA THR A 309 -16.62 -10.22 -34.73
C THR A 309 -15.78 -11.01 -35.74
N GLU A 310 -15.21 -10.32 -36.72
CA GLU A 310 -14.33 -10.91 -37.74
C GLU A 310 -13.19 -9.91 -38.03
N ILE A 311 -11.97 -10.42 -38.15
CA ILE A 311 -10.78 -9.64 -38.45
C ILE A 311 -10.52 -9.53 -39.95
N SER A 312 -10.31 -8.29 -40.45
CA SER A 312 -9.76 -8.07 -41.77
C SER A 312 -8.34 -7.47 -41.70
N PRO A 313 -7.45 -7.74 -42.65
CA PRO A 313 -6.10 -7.19 -42.66
C PRO A 313 -6.04 -5.67 -42.57
N ALA A 314 -7.07 -4.95 -43.06
CA ALA A 314 -7.14 -3.48 -43.00
C ALA A 314 -7.31 -2.92 -41.58
N MET A 315 -7.70 -3.76 -40.61
CA MET A 315 -7.86 -3.36 -39.20
C MET A 315 -6.55 -3.47 -38.39
N LEU A 316 -5.51 -4.06 -39.01
CA LEU A 316 -4.24 -4.38 -38.34
C LEU A 316 -3.11 -3.57 -38.98
N LYS A 317 -2.36 -2.89 -38.12
CA LYS A 317 -1.16 -2.14 -38.54
C LYS A 317 -0.04 -2.41 -37.51
N GLN A 318 1.18 -2.45 -37.97
CA GLN A 318 2.35 -2.56 -37.09
C GLN A 318 2.34 -1.45 -36.05
N ASP A 319 2.80 -1.77 -34.84
CA ASP A 319 2.92 -0.84 -33.70
C ASP A 319 1.60 -0.19 -33.26
N GLN A 320 0.45 -0.79 -33.54
CA GLN A 320 -0.80 -0.44 -32.87
C GLN A 320 -0.77 -0.86 -31.40
N PHE A 321 -1.53 -0.17 -30.56
CA PHE A 321 -1.78 -0.62 -29.21
C PHE A 321 -2.72 -1.81 -29.18
N PHE A 322 -2.36 -2.82 -28.40
CA PHE A 322 -3.21 -3.98 -28.06
C PHE A 322 -3.37 -4.07 -26.56
N TYR A 323 -4.60 -4.30 -26.11
CA TYR A 323 -4.94 -4.53 -24.73
C TYR A 323 -5.64 -5.89 -24.57
N PHE A 324 -5.09 -6.72 -23.69
CA PHE A 324 -5.59 -8.07 -23.42
C PHE A 324 -6.28 -8.08 -22.06
N GLU A 325 -7.61 -8.26 -22.03
CA GLU A 325 -8.39 -8.20 -20.81
C GLU A 325 -8.59 -9.55 -20.16
N ILE A 326 -8.33 -9.59 -18.87
CA ILE A 326 -8.63 -10.70 -17.96
C ILE A 326 -9.31 -10.15 -16.72
N LEU A 327 -10.15 -10.94 -16.05
CA LEU A 327 -10.83 -10.46 -14.83
C LEU A 327 -9.95 -10.52 -13.59
N GLY A 328 -9.10 -11.52 -13.46
CA GLY A 328 -8.15 -11.67 -12.36
C GLY A 328 -6.77 -11.09 -12.68
N GLU A 329 -5.80 -11.39 -11.82
CA GLU A 329 -4.42 -10.94 -12.01
C GLU A 329 -3.50 -12.04 -12.59
N ASN A 330 -3.81 -13.32 -12.32
CA ASN A 330 -2.95 -14.44 -12.69
C ASN A 330 -3.26 -14.96 -14.10
N TYR A 331 -2.60 -14.41 -15.10
CA TYR A 331 -2.76 -14.75 -16.52
C TYR A 331 -2.27 -16.16 -16.91
N HIS A 332 -1.67 -16.93 -15.98
CA HIS A 332 -1.43 -18.36 -16.19
C HIS A 332 -2.66 -19.20 -15.92
N ARG A 333 -3.63 -18.68 -15.15
CA ARG A 333 -4.86 -19.37 -14.75
C ARG A 333 -6.12 -18.74 -15.33
N GLU A 334 -6.10 -17.42 -15.50
CA GLU A 334 -7.22 -16.67 -16.04
C GLU A 334 -7.30 -16.79 -17.56
N ASP A 335 -8.52 -16.69 -18.10
CA ASP A 335 -8.75 -16.66 -19.52
C ASP A 335 -8.92 -15.24 -20.06
N LEU A 336 -8.53 -15.02 -21.31
CA LEU A 336 -8.83 -13.79 -22.02
C LEU A 336 -10.34 -13.62 -22.14
N VAL A 337 -10.86 -12.46 -21.68
CA VAL A 337 -12.29 -12.13 -21.77
C VAL A 337 -12.60 -11.10 -22.86
N GLY A 338 -11.59 -10.37 -23.31
CA GLY A 338 -11.74 -9.40 -24.39
C GLY A 338 -10.41 -8.90 -24.93
N LEU A 339 -10.47 -8.37 -26.14
CA LEU A 339 -9.36 -7.78 -26.86
C LEU A 339 -9.77 -6.42 -27.39
N ALA A 340 -8.91 -5.42 -27.20
CA ALA A 340 -9.08 -4.11 -27.83
C ALA A 340 -7.75 -3.69 -28.48
N TRP A 341 -7.82 -3.01 -29.62
CA TRP A 341 -6.63 -2.50 -30.30
C TRP A 341 -6.95 -1.28 -31.13
N GLY A 342 -5.93 -0.52 -31.48
CA GLY A 342 -6.10 0.62 -32.36
C GLY A 342 -4.94 1.59 -32.37
N ASP A 343 -5.17 2.70 -33.06
CA ASP A 343 -4.29 3.84 -33.18
C ASP A 343 -5.11 5.17 -33.10
N LYS A 344 -4.48 6.31 -33.35
CA LYS A 344 -5.14 7.64 -33.31
C LYS A 344 -6.30 7.76 -34.31
N GLU A 345 -6.39 6.87 -35.31
CA GLU A 345 -7.41 6.93 -36.34
C GLU A 345 -8.66 6.12 -35.96
N LYS A 346 -8.45 4.92 -35.39
CA LYS A 346 -9.56 4.03 -35.07
C LYS A 346 -9.24 3.01 -33.95
N ILE A 347 -10.23 2.73 -33.14
CA ILE A 347 -10.18 1.73 -32.07
C ILE A 347 -11.17 0.59 -32.41
N TYR A 348 -10.73 -0.64 -32.18
CA TYR A 348 -11.48 -1.86 -32.38
C TYR A 348 -11.57 -2.63 -31.06
N VAL A 349 -12.68 -3.29 -30.82
CA VAL A 349 -12.90 -4.16 -29.64
C VAL A 349 -13.62 -5.44 -30.04
N GLY A 350 -13.33 -6.54 -29.35
CA GLY A 350 -14.02 -7.79 -29.57
C GLY A 350 -13.77 -8.83 -28.50
N GLY A 351 -14.42 -9.98 -28.62
CA GLY A 351 -14.29 -11.07 -27.68
C GLY A 351 -13.05 -11.95 -27.94
N PRO A 352 -12.79 -12.90 -27.03
CA PRO A 352 -11.63 -13.79 -27.12
C PRO A 352 -11.64 -14.70 -28.34
N GLU A 353 -12.82 -14.94 -28.96
CA GLU A 353 -12.99 -15.71 -30.19
C GLU A 353 -12.21 -15.15 -31.38
N LEU A 354 -11.84 -13.89 -31.36
CA LEU A 354 -11.02 -13.26 -32.40
C LEU A 354 -9.62 -13.87 -32.51
N LEU A 355 -9.11 -14.51 -31.45
CA LEU A 355 -7.83 -15.23 -31.50
C LEU A 355 -7.84 -16.46 -32.41
N ASP A 356 -9.02 -16.96 -32.78
CA ASP A 356 -9.16 -18.07 -33.75
C ASP A 356 -8.97 -17.60 -35.19
N SER A 357 -8.93 -16.28 -35.44
CA SER A 357 -8.71 -15.71 -36.77
C SER A 357 -7.29 -15.97 -37.27
N PRO A 358 -7.10 -16.64 -38.41
CA PRO A 358 -5.77 -16.84 -38.99
C PRO A 358 -5.07 -15.53 -39.34
N VAL A 359 -5.83 -14.48 -39.67
CA VAL A 359 -5.28 -13.14 -39.99
C VAL A 359 -4.66 -12.49 -38.73
N LEU A 360 -5.33 -12.62 -37.58
CA LEU A 360 -4.82 -12.04 -36.34
C LEU A 360 -3.63 -12.86 -35.82
N ARG A 361 -3.65 -14.19 -35.96
CA ARG A 361 -2.52 -15.06 -35.63
C ARG A 361 -1.28 -14.73 -36.45
N ASP A 362 -1.40 -14.66 -37.77
CA ASP A 362 -0.30 -14.29 -38.67
C ASP A 362 0.24 -12.89 -38.33
N PHE A 363 -0.64 -11.95 -37.97
CA PHE A 363 -0.22 -10.63 -37.54
C PHE A 363 0.63 -10.69 -36.23
N PHE A 364 0.15 -11.37 -35.19
CA PHE A 364 0.89 -11.47 -33.93
C PHE A 364 2.23 -12.18 -34.08
N GLU A 365 2.34 -13.16 -34.96
CA GLU A 365 3.59 -13.89 -35.19
C GLU A 365 4.64 -13.08 -35.96
N ASN A 366 4.22 -12.12 -36.78
CA ASN A 366 5.10 -11.43 -37.71
C ASN A 366 5.23 -9.90 -37.50
N GLN A 367 4.41 -9.32 -36.61
CA GLN A 367 4.39 -7.86 -36.40
C GLN A 367 4.57 -7.51 -34.92
N THR A 368 5.23 -6.39 -34.69
CA THR A 368 5.37 -5.83 -33.34
C THR A 368 4.14 -5.02 -32.94
N ILE A 369 3.91 -4.94 -31.64
CA ILE A 369 2.80 -4.20 -31.03
C ILE A 369 3.27 -3.29 -29.92
N LYS A 370 2.44 -2.31 -29.55
CA LYS A 370 2.50 -1.56 -28.30
C LYS A 370 1.44 -2.07 -27.35
N THR A 371 1.66 -2.02 -26.06
CA THR A 371 0.72 -2.60 -25.11
C THR A 371 0.79 -1.97 -23.71
N TYR A 372 -0.03 -2.46 -22.83
CA TYR A 372 0.05 -2.35 -21.39
C TYR A 372 0.18 -3.76 -20.79
N ASP A 373 1.28 -4.03 -20.07
CA ASP A 373 1.64 -5.34 -19.53
C ASP A 373 1.90 -6.41 -20.64
N PHE A 374 3.02 -6.28 -21.30
CA PHE A 374 3.47 -7.17 -22.39
C PHE A 374 3.50 -8.64 -21.98
N LYS A 375 3.95 -8.97 -20.76
CA LYS A 375 4.03 -10.35 -20.30
C LYS A 375 2.65 -11.02 -20.27
N ARG A 376 1.62 -10.29 -19.82
CA ARG A 376 0.22 -10.76 -19.86
C ARG A 376 -0.17 -11.18 -21.27
N GLY A 377 0.00 -10.29 -22.25
CA GLY A 377 -0.32 -10.56 -23.63
C GLY A 377 0.44 -11.76 -24.18
N LYS A 378 1.76 -11.82 -23.94
CA LYS A 378 2.62 -12.90 -24.44
C LYS A 378 2.25 -14.28 -23.86
N VAL A 379 2.00 -14.38 -22.56
CA VAL A 379 1.61 -15.64 -21.90
C VAL A 379 0.22 -16.10 -22.35
N LEU A 380 -0.76 -15.18 -22.44
CA LEU A 380 -2.11 -15.50 -22.91
C LEU A 380 -2.11 -16.04 -24.36
N LEU A 381 -1.29 -15.43 -25.21
CA LEU A 381 -1.15 -15.86 -26.61
C LEU A 381 -0.40 -17.19 -26.73
N ASP A 382 0.66 -17.39 -25.95
CA ASP A 382 1.39 -18.66 -25.90
C ASP A 382 0.50 -19.83 -25.47
N ARG A 383 -0.41 -19.65 -24.51
CA ARG A 383 -1.44 -20.65 -24.13
C ARG A 383 -2.39 -21.02 -25.29
N LYS A 384 -2.43 -20.21 -26.34
CA LYS A 384 -3.17 -20.45 -27.60
C LYS A 384 -2.25 -20.83 -28.76
N GLU A 385 -0.98 -21.17 -28.46
CA GLU A 385 0.03 -21.53 -29.46
C GLU A 385 0.31 -20.39 -30.46
N ILE A 386 0.24 -19.12 -30.01
CA ILE A 386 0.55 -17.94 -30.81
C ILE A 386 1.84 -17.29 -30.24
N THR A 387 2.86 -17.20 -31.07
CA THR A 387 4.12 -16.55 -30.70
C THR A 387 4.03 -15.05 -30.91
N LEU A 388 4.27 -14.24 -29.85
CA LEU A 388 4.30 -12.79 -29.92
C LEU A 388 5.75 -12.29 -29.87
N PRO A 389 6.21 -11.49 -30.88
CA PRO A 389 7.49 -10.80 -30.82
C PRO A 389 7.56 -9.81 -29.64
N PRO A 390 8.76 -9.34 -29.25
CA PRO A 390 8.88 -8.29 -28.23
C PRO A 390 8.07 -7.04 -28.58
N ALA A 391 7.44 -6.42 -27.58
CA ALA A 391 6.72 -5.16 -27.79
C ALA A 391 7.68 -4.00 -28.03
N THR A 392 7.23 -3.01 -28.79
CA THR A 392 7.98 -1.78 -29.06
C THR A 392 7.71 -0.71 -27.99
N PHE A 393 6.63 -0.84 -27.21
CA PHE A 393 6.30 0.02 -26.08
C PHE A 393 5.39 -0.68 -25.09
N ASP A 394 5.61 -0.43 -23.80
CA ASP A 394 4.74 -0.89 -22.71
C ASP A 394 4.49 0.28 -21.74
N SER A 395 3.21 0.74 -21.69
CA SER A 395 2.83 1.90 -20.89
C SER A 395 2.99 1.66 -19.37
N ARG A 396 2.85 0.42 -18.89
CA ARG A 396 3.00 0.06 -17.49
C ARG A 396 4.47 0.20 -17.05
N LEU A 397 5.40 -0.28 -17.87
CA LEU A 397 6.84 -0.15 -17.62
C LEU A 397 7.30 1.30 -17.74
N ALA A 398 6.79 2.04 -18.73
CA ALA A 398 7.08 3.46 -18.89
C ALA A 398 6.64 4.26 -17.65
N LYS A 399 5.42 4.03 -17.13
CA LYS A 399 4.93 4.68 -15.90
C LYS A 399 5.80 4.33 -14.68
N TYR A 400 6.17 3.07 -14.53
CA TYR A 400 7.03 2.63 -13.43
C TYR A 400 8.38 3.35 -13.40
N LEU A 401 8.99 3.61 -14.55
CA LEU A 401 10.25 4.36 -14.64
C LEU A 401 10.06 5.85 -14.29
N LEU A 402 8.91 6.42 -14.62
CA LEU A 402 8.61 7.83 -14.36
C LEU A 402 8.32 8.12 -12.87
N SER A 403 7.66 7.21 -12.16
CA SER A 403 7.41 7.34 -10.73
C SER A 403 7.14 5.97 -10.09
N THR A 404 7.78 5.73 -8.95
CA THR A 404 7.60 4.53 -8.12
C THR A 404 6.74 4.78 -6.87
N VAL A 405 6.20 5.99 -6.72
CA VAL A 405 5.40 6.39 -5.54
C VAL A 405 3.93 6.01 -5.71
N GLU A 406 3.41 6.16 -6.91
CA GLU A 406 2.04 5.84 -7.26
C GLU A 406 1.96 4.44 -7.89
N ASP A 407 0.79 3.80 -7.82
CA ASP A 407 0.57 2.53 -8.50
C ASP A 407 0.66 2.67 -10.04
N ASN A 408 0.86 1.55 -10.73
CA ASN A 408 1.04 1.51 -12.18
C ASN A 408 -0.25 1.13 -12.91
N SER A 409 -1.43 1.24 -12.27
CA SER A 409 -2.73 0.95 -12.90
C SER A 409 -2.99 1.90 -14.08
N LEU A 410 -3.73 1.40 -15.05
CA LEU A 410 -4.10 2.21 -16.22
C LEU A 410 -4.96 3.43 -15.85
N THR A 411 -5.76 3.31 -14.78
CA THR A 411 -6.53 4.44 -14.24
C THR A 411 -5.62 5.50 -13.62
N THR A 412 -4.55 5.10 -12.92
CA THR A 412 -3.54 6.06 -12.42
C THR A 412 -2.83 6.74 -13.57
N ILE A 413 -2.44 5.99 -14.62
CA ILE A 413 -1.87 6.57 -15.84
C ILE A 413 -2.83 7.57 -16.46
N ALA A 414 -4.10 7.19 -16.66
CA ALA A 414 -5.12 8.07 -17.21
C ALA A 414 -5.24 9.39 -16.43
N ASN A 415 -5.35 9.30 -15.11
CA ASN A 415 -5.48 10.47 -14.24
C ASN A 415 -4.26 11.41 -14.29
N LEU A 416 -3.03 10.85 -14.33
CA LEU A 416 -1.80 11.64 -14.40
C LEU A 416 -1.72 12.50 -15.68
N TYR A 417 -2.34 12.03 -16.77
CA TYR A 417 -2.35 12.73 -18.06
C TYR A 417 -3.71 13.35 -18.40
N GLY A 418 -4.58 13.54 -17.40
CA GLY A 418 -5.85 14.25 -17.54
C GLY A 418 -6.98 13.47 -18.23
N GLN A 419 -6.81 12.16 -18.42
CA GLN A 419 -7.79 11.26 -19.05
C GLN A 419 -8.76 10.70 -17.99
N THR A 420 -9.68 11.50 -17.49
CA THR A 420 -10.54 11.16 -16.36
C THR A 420 -11.77 10.32 -16.71
N SER A 421 -11.99 10.04 -17.99
CA SER A 421 -13.14 9.24 -18.45
C SER A 421 -12.96 7.72 -18.23
N LEU A 422 -11.73 7.25 -17.92
CA LEU A 422 -11.50 5.86 -17.57
C LEU A 422 -11.75 5.64 -16.08
N VAL A 423 -12.80 4.88 -15.77
CA VAL A 423 -13.12 4.48 -14.39
C VAL A 423 -12.29 3.26 -13.96
N PRO A 424 -12.04 3.04 -12.65
CA PRO A 424 -11.34 1.86 -12.16
C PRO A 424 -12.06 0.56 -12.51
N ASP A 425 -11.29 -0.50 -12.80
CA ASP A 425 -11.82 -1.83 -13.10
C ASP A 425 -12.73 -2.38 -12.00
N GLU A 426 -12.43 -2.10 -10.73
CA GLU A 426 -13.30 -2.50 -9.61
C GLU A 426 -14.72 -1.90 -9.68
N ALA A 427 -14.88 -0.73 -10.30
CA ALA A 427 -16.19 -0.11 -10.49
C ALA A 427 -16.98 -0.75 -11.64
N VAL A 428 -16.29 -1.38 -12.59
CA VAL A 428 -16.90 -2.03 -13.78
C VAL A 428 -17.12 -3.51 -13.56
N TYR A 429 -16.12 -4.20 -13.01
CA TYR A 429 -16.11 -5.67 -12.86
C TYR A 429 -16.45 -6.15 -11.44
N GLY A 430 -16.48 -5.24 -10.44
CA GLY A 430 -16.60 -5.63 -9.03
C GLY A 430 -15.27 -6.06 -8.42
N LYS A 431 -15.30 -6.63 -7.20
CA LYS A 431 -14.12 -7.04 -6.44
C LYS A 431 -14.33 -8.35 -5.68
N GLY A 432 -13.31 -9.19 -5.64
CA GLY A 432 -13.32 -10.45 -4.89
C GLY A 432 -14.45 -11.38 -5.34
N ALA A 433 -15.30 -11.82 -4.42
CA ALA A 433 -16.43 -12.72 -4.74
C ALA A 433 -17.53 -12.10 -5.63
N LYS A 434 -17.47 -10.80 -5.89
CA LYS A 434 -18.41 -10.06 -6.78
C LYS A 434 -17.79 -9.73 -8.13
N LEU A 435 -16.62 -10.27 -8.41
CA LEU A 435 -15.94 -10.08 -9.69
C LEU A 435 -16.73 -10.81 -10.78
N ASP A 436 -17.21 -10.07 -11.79
CA ASP A 436 -18.04 -10.61 -12.88
C ASP A 436 -17.86 -9.77 -14.15
N LEU A 437 -18.11 -10.41 -15.30
CA LEU A 437 -18.06 -9.75 -16.59
C LEU A 437 -19.39 -9.00 -16.84
N PRO A 438 -19.39 -7.67 -17.00
CA PRO A 438 -20.62 -6.93 -17.25
C PRO A 438 -21.16 -7.15 -18.66
N GLU A 439 -22.39 -6.65 -18.91
CA GLU A 439 -23.02 -6.66 -20.24
C GLU A 439 -22.14 -5.95 -21.28
N ARG A 440 -22.26 -6.35 -22.56
CA ARG A 440 -21.42 -5.87 -23.67
C ARG A 440 -21.45 -4.35 -23.83
N GLU A 441 -22.59 -3.73 -23.55
CA GLU A 441 -22.82 -2.29 -23.60
C GLU A 441 -21.98 -1.48 -22.57
N VAL A 442 -21.51 -2.12 -21.51
CA VAL A 442 -20.62 -1.56 -20.51
C VAL A 442 -19.18 -2.02 -20.75
N PHE A 443 -18.99 -3.28 -21.09
CA PHE A 443 -17.69 -3.92 -21.25
C PHE A 443 -16.87 -3.34 -22.42
N PHE A 444 -17.43 -3.31 -23.63
CA PHE A 444 -16.68 -2.88 -24.81
C PHE A 444 -16.33 -1.39 -24.83
N PRO A 445 -17.20 -0.44 -24.40
CA PRO A 445 -16.78 0.94 -24.21
C PRO A 445 -15.64 1.09 -23.21
N HIS A 446 -15.64 0.31 -22.11
CA HIS A 446 -14.55 0.34 -21.11
C HIS A 446 -13.23 -0.14 -21.72
N LEU A 447 -13.23 -1.23 -22.50
CA LEU A 447 -12.05 -1.69 -23.22
C LEU A 447 -11.53 -0.66 -24.24
N ALA A 448 -12.43 -0.04 -24.99
CA ALA A 448 -12.06 0.98 -25.97
C ALA A 448 -11.41 2.20 -25.29
N ARG A 449 -11.92 2.65 -24.13
CA ARG A 449 -11.31 3.72 -23.33
C ARG A 449 -9.92 3.35 -22.83
N LYS A 450 -9.68 2.09 -22.45
CA LYS A 450 -8.33 1.62 -22.08
C LYS A 450 -7.32 1.84 -23.21
N VAL A 451 -7.67 1.43 -24.42
CA VAL A 451 -6.80 1.64 -25.60
C VAL A 451 -6.65 3.12 -25.93
N GLN A 452 -7.72 3.90 -25.84
CA GLN A 452 -7.64 5.36 -26.03
C GLN A 452 -6.61 5.99 -25.08
N VAL A 453 -6.67 5.65 -23.80
CA VAL A 453 -5.69 6.13 -22.79
C VAL A 453 -4.27 5.76 -23.19
N LEU A 454 -4.03 4.52 -23.62
CA LEU A 454 -2.70 4.09 -24.07
C LEU A 454 -2.18 4.91 -25.23
N ILE A 455 -3.03 5.18 -26.22
CA ILE A 455 -2.67 5.99 -27.41
C ILE A 455 -2.35 7.44 -27.01
N GLU A 456 -3.14 8.04 -26.14
CA GLU A 456 -3.02 9.45 -25.78
C GLU A 456 -1.89 9.73 -24.79
N THR A 457 -1.49 8.73 -23.99
CA THR A 457 -0.44 8.88 -22.97
C THR A 457 0.96 8.48 -23.43
N GLU A 458 1.12 7.81 -24.56
CA GLU A 458 2.43 7.37 -25.07
C GLU A 458 3.42 8.53 -25.25
N GLU A 459 3.04 9.53 -26.06
CA GLU A 459 3.92 10.64 -26.42
C GLU A 459 4.32 11.50 -25.19
N PRO A 460 3.40 11.88 -24.28
CA PRO A 460 3.77 12.55 -23.04
C PRO A 460 4.71 11.73 -22.15
N MET A 461 4.53 10.40 -22.07
CA MET A 461 5.42 9.53 -21.29
C MET A 461 6.81 9.47 -21.89
N LEU A 462 6.92 9.29 -23.20
CA LEU A 462 8.20 9.25 -23.90
C LEU A 462 8.96 10.57 -23.76
N THR A 463 8.28 11.71 -23.92
CA THR A 463 8.87 13.03 -23.69
C THR A 463 9.45 13.16 -22.29
N LYS A 464 8.70 12.69 -21.27
CA LYS A 464 9.16 12.77 -19.88
C LYS A 464 10.31 11.81 -19.58
N LEU A 465 10.32 10.63 -20.18
CA LEU A 465 11.45 9.68 -20.08
C LEU A 465 12.72 10.25 -20.75
N GLU A 466 12.58 10.95 -21.88
CA GLU A 466 13.68 11.64 -22.55
C GLU A 466 14.26 12.75 -21.67
N GLU A 467 13.42 13.62 -21.12
CA GLU A 467 13.84 14.65 -20.15
C GLU A 467 14.59 14.06 -18.96
N ASN A 468 14.16 12.89 -18.49
CA ASN A 468 14.78 12.17 -17.39
C ASN A 468 16.04 11.37 -17.79
N GLN A 469 16.38 11.28 -19.07
CA GLN A 469 17.45 10.41 -19.61
C GLN A 469 17.20 8.92 -19.28
N GLN A 470 15.96 8.46 -19.42
CA GLN A 470 15.53 7.09 -19.09
C GLN A 470 15.01 6.28 -20.29
N LEU A 471 15.13 6.81 -21.52
CA LEU A 471 14.71 6.08 -22.74
C LEU A 471 15.51 4.79 -22.92
N ASP A 472 16.84 4.83 -22.74
CA ASP A 472 17.70 3.63 -22.82
C ASP A 472 17.30 2.60 -21.77
N LEU A 473 16.92 3.06 -20.56
CA LEU A 473 16.44 2.18 -19.50
C LEU A 473 15.14 1.46 -19.89
N LEU A 474 14.24 2.13 -20.59
CA LEU A 474 13.01 1.51 -21.11
C LEU A 474 13.30 0.54 -22.26
N PHE A 475 13.99 1.02 -23.31
CA PHE A 475 14.12 0.30 -24.57
C PHE A 475 15.22 -0.76 -24.58
N ASP A 476 16.32 -0.54 -23.86
CA ASP A 476 17.47 -1.45 -23.83
C ASP A 476 17.46 -2.39 -22.62
N MET A 477 16.65 -2.09 -21.60
CA MET A 477 16.59 -2.92 -20.40
C MET A 477 15.17 -3.44 -20.09
N GLU A 478 14.20 -2.60 -19.76
CA GLU A 478 12.92 -3.07 -19.21
C GLU A 478 12.06 -3.82 -20.24
N LEU A 479 11.97 -3.35 -21.47
CA LEU A 479 11.22 -4.04 -22.54
C LEU A 479 11.89 -5.37 -22.93
N PRO A 480 13.20 -5.44 -23.21
CA PRO A 480 13.86 -6.71 -23.46
C PRO A 480 13.74 -7.69 -22.28
N LEU A 481 13.88 -7.19 -21.05
CA LEU A 481 13.70 -8.02 -19.85
C LEU A 481 12.29 -8.58 -19.73
N ALA A 482 11.26 -7.80 -20.06
CA ALA A 482 9.88 -8.30 -20.05
C ALA A 482 9.70 -9.51 -20.96
N ASN A 483 10.39 -9.54 -22.11
CA ASN A 483 10.38 -10.70 -23.01
C ASN A 483 11.13 -11.90 -22.39
N VAL A 484 12.28 -11.67 -21.74
CA VAL A 484 13.03 -12.72 -21.04
C VAL A 484 12.18 -13.33 -19.92
N LEU A 485 11.60 -12.49 -19.09
CA LEU A 485 10.73 -12.93 -17.99
C LEU A 485 9.49 -13.69 -18.49
N ALA A 486 8.87 -13.25 -19.58
CA ALA A 486 7.75 -13.97 -20.18
C ALA A 486 8.17 -15.38 -20.63
N LYS A 487 9.35 -15.54 -21.26
CA LYS A 487 9.91 -16.86 -21.61
C LYS A 487 10.12 -17.74 -20.39
N MET A 488 10.65 -17.18 -19.29
CA MET A 488 10.86 -17.89 -18.03
C MET A 488 9.53 -18.34 -17.42
N GLU A 489 8.55 -17.46 -17.39
CA GLU A 489 7.19 -17.74 -16.88
C GLU A 489 6.49 -18.82 -17.71
N ILE A 490 6.62 -18.78 -19.04
CA ILE A 490 6.07 -19.81 -19.96
C ILE A 490 6.79 -21.16 -19.76
N ALA A 491 8.11 -21.15 -19.64
CA ALA A 491 8.89 -22.37 -19.39
C ALA A 491 8.48 -23.07 -18.09
N GLY A 492 8.28 -22.30 -17.04
CA GLY A 492 7.97 -22.82 -15.71
C GLY A 492 9.04 -23.75 -15.14
N ILE A 493 9.01 -24.02 -13.86
CA ILE A 493 9.90 -25.00 -13.22
C ILE A 493 9.12 -26.24 -12.78
N LYS A 494 9.63 -27.41 -13.11
CA LYS A 494 9.03 -28.69 -12.74
C LYS A 494 9.16 -28.94 -11.24
N VAL A 495 8.08 -29.41 -10.63
CA VAL A 495 8.04 -29.72 -9.19
C VAL A 495 7.54 -31.15 -8.97
N GLU A 496 8.30 -31.90 -8.20
CA GLU A 496 7.89 -33.25 -7.77
C GLU A 496 6.90 -33.16 -6.61
N ALA A 497 5.61 -33.31 -6.91
CA ALA A 497 4.54 -33.25 -5.91
C ALA A 497 4.70 -34.29 -4.79
N GLU A 498 5.21 -35.49 -5.10
CA GLU A 498 5.41 -36.55 -4.11
C GLU A 498 6.46 -36.19 -3.06
N THR A 499 7.52 -35.49 -3.45
CA THR A 499 8.52 -34.94 -2.52
C THR A 499 7.87 -33.95 -1.54
N LEU A 500 7.00 -33.05 -2.02
CA LEU A 500 6.27 -32.10 -1.14
C LEU A 500 5.27 -32.81 -0.23
N LYS A 501 4.58 -33.85 -0.71
CA LYS A 501 3.64 -34.67 0.11
C LYS A 501 4.36 -35.42 1.23
N ALA A 502 5.53 -35.98 0.95
CA ALA A 502 6.35 -36.62 1.97
C ALA A 502 6.73 -35.61 3.07
N MET A 503 7.22 -34.42 2.67
CA MET A 503 7.54 -33.34 3.60
C MET A 503 6.32 -32.88 4.40
N GLN A 504 5.15 -32.81 3.77
CA GLN A 504 3.89 -32.47 4.42
C GLN A 504 3.60 -33.42 5.58
N SER A 505 3.69 -34.72 5.33
CA SER A 505 3.44 -35.76 6.32
C SER A 505 4.43 -35.71 7.48
N GLU A 506 5.72 -35.48 7.21
CA GLU A 506 6.75 -35.32 8.24
C GLU A 506 6.49 -34.09 9.12
N ASN A 507 6.15 -32.95 8.50
CA ASN A 507 5.86 -31.73 9.21
C ASN A 507 4.59 -31.85 10.08
N GLU A 508 3.54 -32.55 9.63
CA GLU A 508 2.32 -32.80 10.39
C GLU A 508 2.63 -33.54 11.70
N VAL A 509 3.47 -34.57 11.65
CA VAL A 509 3.91 -35.30 12.84
C VAL A 509 4.67 -34.38 13.81
N LEU A 510 5.57 -33.54 13.27
CA LEU A 510 6.34 -32.60 14.09
C LEU A 510 5.45 -31.50 14.69
N ILE A 511 4.49 -30.96 13.95
CA ILE A 511 3.52 -29.98 14.45
C ILE A 511 2.68 -30.57 15.59
N ASP A 512 2.20 -31.81 15.46
CA ASP A 512 1.45 -32.50 16.49
C ASP A 512 2.27 -32.73 17.76
N GLN A 513 3.55 -33.10 17.60
CA GLN A 513 4.47 -33.25 18.73
C GLN A 513 4.70 -31.91 19.44
N LEU A 514 5.05 -30.85 18.69
CA LEU A 514 5.28 -29.50 19.24
C LEU A 514 4.01 -28.97 19.94
N THR A 515 2.83 -29.23 19.40
CA THR A 515 1.56 -28.84 20.00
C THR A 515 1.39 -29.46 21.39
N LYS A 516 1.66 -30.77 21.53
CA LYS A 516 1.60 -31.46 22.82
C LYS A 516 2.62 -30.91 23.81
N GLU A 517 3.87 -30.73 23.39
CA GLU A 517 4.93 -30.18 24.23
C GLU A 517 4.58 -28.74 24.71
N ILE A 518 3.99 -27.91 23.84
CA ILE A 518 3.56 -26.55 24.19
C ILE A 518 2.42 -26.60 25.22
N TYR A 519 1.43 -27.47 25.04
CA TYR A 519 0.33 -27.61 25.98
C TYR A 519 0.76 -28.14 27.36
N GLU A 520 1.68 -29.10 27.37
CA GLU A 520 2.29 -29.60 28.62
C GLU A 520 3.04 -28.47 29.34
N LEU A 521 3.86 -27.71 28.66
CA LEU A 521 4.62 -26.60 29.23
C LEU A 521 3.73 -25.42 29.68
N ALA A 522 2.63 -25.16 28.97
CA ALA A 522 1.65 -24.13 29.32
C ALA A 522 0.64 -24.57 30.38
N GLY A 523 0.52 -25.91 30.63
CA GLY A 523 -0.43 -26.50 31.57
C GLY A 523 -1.90 -26.52 31.06
N GLN A 524 -2.16 -26.17 29.83
CA GLN A 524 -3.48 -26.15 29.22
C GLN A 524 -3.43 -26.12 27.69
N GLU A 525 -4.56 -26.46 27.06
CA GLU A 525 -4.76 -26.37 25.62
C GLU A 525 -5.28 -24.96 25.23
N PHE A 526 -4.78 -24.42 24.13
CA PHE A 526 -5.19 -23.14 23.57
C PHE A 526 -4.83 -23.04 22.08
N ASN A 527 -5.39 -22.06 21.37
CA ASN A 527 -5.02 -21.83 19.98
C ASN A 527 -3.66 -21.09 19.89
N ILE A 528 -2.58 -21.83 19.61
CA ILE A 528 -1.20 -21.32 19.49
C ILE A 528 -1.09 -20.27 18.37
N ASN A 529 -1.92 -20.38 17.33
CA ASN A 529 -1.97 -19.45 16.21
C ASN A 529 -2.76 -18.15 16.51
N SER A 530 -3.44 -18.08 17.67
CA SER A 530 -4.12 -16.87 18.10
C SER A 530 -3.20 -15.95 18.89
N PRO A 531 -2.74 -14.79 18.35
CA PRO A 531 -1.87 -13.88 19.09
C PRO A 531 -2.49 -13.42 20.41
N LYS A 532 -3.81 -13.29 20.45
CA LYS A 532 -4.56 -12.88 21.65
C LYS A 532 -4.49 -13.94 22.73
N GLN A 533 -4.84 -15.19 22.42
CA GLN A 533 -4.79 -16.29 23.40
C GLN A 533 -3.35 -16.53 23.86
N LEU A 534 -2.42 -16.58 22.93
CA LEU A 534 -1.01 -16.76 23.27
C LEU A 534 -0.49 -15.64 24.17
N GLY A 535 -0.87 -14.38 23.91
CA GLY A 535 -0.49 -13.24 24.76
C GLY A 535 -1.03 -13.36 26.17
N THR A 536 -2.29 -13.81 26.34
CA THR A 536 -2.90 -14.08 27.65
C THR A 536 -2.15 -15.19 28.39
N ILE A 537 -1.89 -16.32 27.73
CA ILE A 537 -1.16 -17.46 28.32
C ILE A 537 0.24 -17.04 28.80
N LEU A 538 1.04 -16.42 27.93
CA LEU A 538 2.42 -16.10 28.25
C LEU A 538 2.53 -15.02 29.33
N PHE A 539 1.73 -13.95 29.26
CA PHE A 539 1.95 -12.76 30.07
C PHE A 539 0.99 -12.63 31.26
N GLU A 540 -0.22 -13.17 31.19
CA GLU A 540 -1.20 -13.07 32.29
C GLU A 540 -1.22 -14.33 33.14
N GLU A 541 -1.13 -15.53 32.55
CA GLU A 541 -1.23 -16.81 33.29
C GLU A 541 0.14 -17.35 33.69
N MET A 542 1.11 -17.39 32.78
CA MET A 542 2.49 -17.83 33.09
C MET A 542 3.33 -16.71 33.71
N GLY A 543 2.90 -15.43 33.65
CA GLY A 543 3.54 -14.30 34.31
C GLY A 543 4.94 -13.94 33.73
N LEU A 544 5.17 -14.15 32.42
CA LEU A 544 6.43 -13.77 31.81
C LEU A 544 6.66 -12.25 31.85
N PRO A 545 7.92 -11.77 31.88
CA PRO A 545 8.24 -10.35 32.08
C PRO A 545 7.62 -9.46 31.02
N LEU A 546 6.81 -8.47 31.42
CA LEU A 546 6.12 -7.52 30.56
C LEU A 546 7.05 -6.50 29.91
N GLU A 547 8.29 -6.37 30.40
CA GLU A 547 9.30 -5.46 29.83
C GLU A 547 9.73 -5.83 28.40
N TYR A 548 9.53 -7.09 27.99
CA TYR A 548 9.85 -7.58 26.66
C TYR A 548 8.73 -7.38 25.65
N THR A 549 7.50 -7.04 26.08
CA THR A 549 6.33 -6.92 25.21
C THR A 549 5.72 -5.53 25.26
N LYS A 550 4.83 -5.26 24.29
CA LYS A 550 4.03 -4.03 24.21
C LYS A 550 2.56 -4.39 24.19
N LYS A 551 1.73 -3.65 24.91
CA LYS A 551 0.28 -3.80 24.83
C LYS A 551 -0.22 -3.23 23.49
N THR A 552 -0.92 -4.04 22.73
CA THR A 552 -1.54 -3.69 21.44
C THR A 552 -3.05 -3.56 21.61
N LYS A 553 -3.78 -3.15 20.57
CA LYS A 553 -5.26 -3.10 20.60
C LYS A 553 -5.90 -4.47 20.86
N THR A 554 -5.21 -5.55 20.49
CA THR A 554 -5.72 -6.94 20.60
C THR A 554 -5.11 -7.72 21.76
N GLY A 555 -4.28 -7.11 22.60
CA GLY A 555 -3.60 -7.77 23.74
C GLY A 555 -2.09 -7.52 23.73
N TYR A 556 -1.34 -8.40 24.37
CA TYR A 556 0.13 -8.33 24.38
C TYR A 556 0.72 -8.79 23.06
N SER A 557 1.76 -8.08 22.59
CA SER A 557 2.47 -8.46 21.37
C SER A 557 3.18 -9.81 21.55
N THR A 558 2.95 -10.72 20.61
CA THR A 558 3.67 -12.00 20.49
C THR A 558 4.49 -12.03 19.18
N ALA A 559 4.98 -10.87 18.74
CA ALA A 559 5.84 -10.76 17.56
C ALA A 559 7.16 -11.54 17.78
N VAL A 560 7.79 -11.92 16.69
CA VAL A 560 9.00 -12.78 16.72
C VAL A 560 10.10 -12.18 17.59
N ASP A 561 10.34 -10.87 17.47
CA ASP A 561 11.33 -10.13 18.26
C ASP A 561 11.06 -10.15 19.78
N VAL A 562 9.79 -10.20 20.18
CA VAL A 562 9.37 -10.36 21.58
C VAL A 562 9.65 -11.79 22.05
N LEU A 563 9.24 -12.79 21.25
CA LEU A 563 9.40 -14.20 21.61
C LEU A 563 10.90 -14.61 21.63
N GLU A 564 11.72 -14.12 20.71
CA GLU A 564 13.16 -14.40 20.70
C GLU A 564 13.87 -13.91 21.97
N ARG A 565 13.45 -12.76 22.54
CA ARG A 565 13.99 -12.28 23.83
C ARG A 565 13.52 -13.11 25.02
N LEU A 566 12.35 -13.73 24.93
CA LEU A 566 11.78 -14.57 25.99
C LEU A 566 12.25 -16.03 25.92
N ALA A 567 12.66 -16.51 24.74
CA ALA A 567 13.08 -17.90 24.50
C ALA A 567 14.17 -18.39 25.47
N PRO A 568 15.22 -17.61 25.83
CA PRO A 568 16.24 -18.04 26.77
C PRO A 568 15.74 -18.29 28.21
N ILE A 569 14.62 -17.67 28.59
CA ILE A 569 14.09 -17.73 29.97
C ILE A 569 12.82 -18.55 30.09
N ALA A 570 12.20 -18.94 28.99
CA ALA A 570 10.94 -19.69 28.97
C ALA A 570 10.97 -20.78 27.89
N PRO A 571 11.14 -22.06 28.24
CA PRO A 571 11.21 -23.18 27.28
C PRO A 571 10.00 -23.28 26.35
N VAL A 572 8.79 -22.97 26.88
CA VAL A 572 7.56 -22.93 26.06
C VAL A 572 7.67 -21.97 24.87
N VAL A 573 8.35 -20.83 25.05
CA VAL A 573 8.52 -19.83 24.00
C VAL A 573 9.42 -20.35 22.87
N SER A 574 10.48 -21.09 23.21
CA SER A 574 11.33 -21.74 22.20
C SER A 574 10.51 -22.72 21.35
N LYS A 575 9.63 -23.51 21.99
CA LYS A 575 8.75 -24.45 21.28
C LYS A 575 7.69 -23.74 20.43
N ILE A 576 7.18 -22.60 20.87
CA ILE A 576 6.24 -21.77 20.10
C ILE A 576 6.92 -21.17 18.87
N LEU A 577 8.17 -20.72 18.99
CA LEU A 577 8.94 -20.23 17.84
C LEU A 577 9.15 -21.33 16.80
N GLU A 578 9.55 -22.54 17.25
CA GLU A 578 9.70 -23.71 16.39
C GLU A 578 8.38 -24.12 15.73
N TYR A 579 7.29 -24.20 16.48
CA TYR A 579 5.95 -24.47 15.97
C TYR A 579 5.51 -23.47 14.90
N ARG A 580 5.65 -22.17 15.14
CA ARG A 580 5.30 -21.13 14.18
C ARG A 580 6.12 -21.21 12.90
N GLN A 581 7.39 -21.54 13.04
CA GLN A 581 8.30 -21.70 11.90
C GLN A 581 7.88 -22.90 11.02
N ILE A 582 7.64 -24.08 11.62
CA ILE A 582 7.24 -25.28 10.87
C ILE A 582 5.83 -25.10 10.29
N THR A 583 4.89 -24.54 11.04
CA THR A 583 3.53 -24.27 10.54
C THR A 583 3.54 -23.32 9.34
N LYS A 584 4.38 -22.29 9.37
CA LYS A 584 4.56 -21.39 8.23
C LYS A 584 5.18 -22.10 7.02
N LEU A 585 6.20 -22.93 7.23
CA LEU A 585 6.78 -23.74 6.16
C LEU A 585 5.73 -24.65 5.55
N GLN A 586 4.95 -25.33 6.38
CA GLN A 586 3.89 -26.24 5.96
C GLN A 586 2.84 -25.52 5.10
N SER A 587 2.22 -24.48 5.64
CA SER A 587 1.10 -23.82 4.98
C SER A 587 1.52 -23.02 3.74
N THR A 588 2.62 -22.25 3.84
CA THR A 588 2.98 -21.30 2.78
C THR A 588 3.77 -21.98 1.66
N TYR A 589 4.71 -22.88 2.01
CA TYR A 589 5.61 -23.45 1.01
C TYR A 589 5.25 -24.90 0.67
N VAL A 590 5.02 -25.79 1.63
CA VAL A 590 4.77 -27.20 1.29
C VAL A 590 3.40 -27.37 0.66
N VAL A 591 2.33 -26.89 1.30
CA VAL A 591 0.96 -26.97 0.78
C VAL A 591 0.76 -25.94 -0.35
N GLY A 592 1.17 -24.69 -0.11
CA GLY A 592 0.98 -23.61 -1.10
C GLY A 592 1.67 -23.86 -2.44
N LEU A 593 2.83 -24.53 -2.46
CA LEU A 593 3.48 -24.94 -3.71
C LEU A 593 2.74 -26.09 -4.40
N GLN A 594 2.17 -27.05 -3.65
CA GLN A 594 1.35 -28.13 -4.25
C GLN A 594 0.14 -27.53 -4.97
N ASP A 595 -0.54 -26.57 -4.38
CA ASP A 595 -1.70 -25.85 -4.96
C ASP A 595 -1.30 -24.98 -6.18
N ALA A 596 -0.03 -24.61 -6.29
CA ALA A 596 0.51 -23.81 -7.37
C ALA A 596 0.92 -24.62 -8.60
N ILE A 597 1.07 -25.95 -8.50
CA ILE A 597 1.42 -26.81 -9.62
C ILE A 597 0.26 -26.80 -10.64
N LEU A 598 0.57 -26.53 -11.91
CA LEU A 598 -0.39 -26.62 -13.01
C LEU A 598 -0.43 -28.03 -13.61
N GLU A 599 -1.31 -28.24 -14.61
CA GLU A 599 -1.55 -29.55 -15.23
C GLU A 599 -0.31 -30.15 -15.90
N ASP A 600 0.64 -29.33 -16.33
CA ASP A 600 1.92 -29.74 -16.91
C ASP A 600 2.97 -30.19 -15.87
N GLY A 601 2.61 -30.19 -14.57
CA GLY A 601 3.48 -30.56 -13.46
C GLY A 601 4.51 -29.49 -13.07
N LYS A 602 4.30 -28.26 -13.52
CA LYS A 602 5.21 -27.14 -13.26
C LYS A 602 4.55 -26.02 -12.45
N ILE A 603 5.38 -25.19 -11.89
CA ILE A 603 5.02 -23.92 -11.29
C ILE A 603 5.46 -22.80 -12.23
N HIS A 604 4.50 -21.93 -12.58
CA HIS A 604 4.68 -20.74 -13.40
C HIS A 604 4.53 -19.52 -12.51
N THR A 605 5.60 -19.15 -11.79
CA THR A 605 5.58 -17.92 -10.99
C THR A 605 5.45 -16.70 -11.90
N ARG A 606 4.78 -15.64 -11.42
CA ARG A 606 4.76 -14.36 -12.11
C ARG A 606 5.86 -13.45 -11.57
N TYR A 607 6.70 -12.90 -12.42
CA TYR A 607 7.65 -11.87 -12.06
C TYR A 607 7.02 -10.50 -12.15
N VAL A 608 6.95 -9.79 -11.03
CA VAL A 608 6.46 -8.42 -10.99
C VAL A 608 7.65 -7.47 -11.16
N GLN A 609 7.73 -6.85 -12.34
CA GLN A 609 8.86 -6.03 -12.76
C GLN A 609 8.74 -4.60 -12.22
N ASP A 610 7.56 -4.15 -11.89
CA ASP A 610 7.17 -2.78 -11.58
C ASP A 610 6.68 -2.56 -10.13
N LEU A 611 7.03 -3.47 -9.20
CA LEU A 611 6.59 -3.39 -7.81
C LEU A 611 7.60 -2.68 -6.91
N THR A 612 8.87 -3.03 -7.01
CA THR A 612 9.87 -2.56 -6.05
C THR A 612 10.40 -1.17 -6.44
N GLN A 613 10.65 -0.34 -5.44
CA GLN A 613 11.21 1.00 -5.68
C GLN A 613 12.72 1.00 -5.99
N THR A 614 13.37 -0.16 -5.90
CA THR A 614 14.81 -0.31 -6.18
C THR A 614 15.11 -0.89 -7.55
N GLY A 615 14.10 -1.29 -8.32
CA GLY A 615 14.29 -2.00 -9.58
C GLY A 615 14.46 -3.52 -9.45
N ARG A 616 14.52 -4.06 -8.23
CA ARG A 616 14.53 -5.52 -8.02
C ARG A 616 13.23 -6.14 -8.53
N LEU A 617 13.32 -7.35 -9.07
CA LEU A 617 12.15 -8.14 -9.41
C LEU A 617 11.49 -8.66 -8.13
N SER A 618 10.19 -8.87 -8.19
CA SER A 618 9.43 -9.63 -7.20
C SER A 618 8.80 -10.84 -7.87
N SER A 619 8.54 -11.89 -7.11
CA SER A 619 7.89 -13.12 -7.57
C SER A 619 6.57 -13.31 -6.82
N THR A 620 5.51 -13.70 -7.52
CA THR A 620 4.18 -13.94 -6.93
C THR A 620 3.48 -15.11 -7.61
N ASP A 621 2.51 -15.70 -6.96
CA ASP A 621 1.63 -16.76 -7.45
C ASP A 621 2.32 -18.05 -7.93
N PRO A 622 3.28 -18.61 -7.15
CA PRO A 622 3.73 -18.30 -5.79
C PRO A 622 5.00 -17.46 -5.74
N ASN A 623 5.31 -16.85 -4.58
CA ASN A 623 6.59 -16.19 -4.39
C ASN A 623 7.72 -17.22 -4.14
N LEU A 624 8.51 -17.52 -5.16
CA LEU A 624 9.66 -18.44 -5.08
C LEU A 624 10.94 -17.79 -4.53
N GLN A 625 11.02 -16.45 -4.49
CA GLN A 625 12.19 -15.72 -3.95
C GLN A 625 12.27 -15.77 -2.42
N ASN A 626 11.18 -16.11 -1.74
CA ASN A 626 11.09 -16.12 -0.28
C ASN A 626 11.20 -17.52 0.34
N ILE A 627 11.55 -18.56 -0.43
CA ILE A 627 11.80 -19.89 0.11
C ILE A 627 12.98 -19.81 1.10
N PRO A 628 12.79 -20.18 2.39
CA PRO A 628 13.81 -19.99 3.42
C PRO A 628 15.10 -20.76 3.11
N VAL A 629 16.24 -20.06 3.17
CA VAL A 629 17.56 -20.67 2.90
C VAL A 629 18.42 -20.85 4.16
N ARG A 630 18.06 -20.16 5.26
CA ARG A 630 18.84 -20.22 6.51
C ARG A 630 18.51 -21.43 7.37
N LEU A 631 17.30 -21.99 7.17
CA LEU A 631 16.78 -23.12 7.92
C LEU A 631 16.93 -24.37 7.07
N GLU A 632 17.42 -25.45 7.65
CA GLU A 632 17.61 -26.72 6.94
C GLU A 632 16.28 -27.23 6.36
N GLN A 633 15.18 -27.23 7.14
CA GLN A 633 13.87 -27.63 6.66
C GLN A 633 13.38 -26.76 5.49
N GLY A 634 13.69 -25.46 5.50
CA GLY A 634 13.38 -24.57 4.40
C GLY A 634 14.20 -24.87 3.14
N ARG A 635 15.48 -25.16 3.30
CA ARG A 635 16.36 -25.57 2.19
C ARG A 635 15.90 -26.87 1.54
N LEU A 636 15.43 -27.84 2.33
CA LEU A 636 14.96 -29.14 1.84
C LEU A 636 13.79 -29.00 0.84
N ILE A 637 12.98 -27.95 0.92
CA ILE A 637 11.89 -27.68 -0.05
C ILE A 637 12.44 -27.60 -1.48
N ARG A 638 13.66 -27.11 -1.66
CA ARG A 638 14.32 -27.02 -2.98
C ARG A 638 14.61 -28.36 -3.63
N LYS A 639 14.56 -29.47 -2.89
CA LYS A 639 14.68 -30.85 -3.44
C LYS A 639 13.50 -31.20 -4.35
N ALA A 640 12.35 -30.58 -4.17
CA ALA A 640 11.19 -30.81 -5.02
C ALA A 640 11.31 -30.17 -6.41
N PHE A 641 12.23 -29.22 -6.62
CA PHE A 641 12.42 -28.53 -7.88
C PHE A 641 13.47 -29.25 -8.72
N VAL A 642 13.07 -29.76 -9.89
CA VAL A 642 13.86 -30.64 -10.77
C VAL A 642 13.79 -30.18 -12.22
N PRO A 643 14.72 -30.56 -13.09
CA PRO A 643 14.63 -30.32 -14.53
C PRO A 643 13.42 -31.02 -15.16
N SER A 644 12.82 -30.40 -16.18
CA SER A 644 11.74 -30.99 -16.98
C SER A 644 12.24 -31.70 -18.24
N LEU A 645 13.39 -31.29 -18.78
CA LEU A 645 14.01 -31.91 -19.95
C LEU A 645 14.74 -33.19 -19.54
N GLU A 646 14.70 -34.21 -20.41
CA GLU A 646 15.47 -35.43 -20.19
C GLU A 646 16.97 -35.17 -20.23
N ASN A 647 17.73 -35.89 -19.40
CA ASN A 647 19.20 -35.76 -19.28
C ASN A 647 19.66 -34.30 -19.07
N SER A 648 18.94 -33.57 -18.22
CA SER A 648 19.26 -32.21 -17.86
C SER A 648 19.57 -32.06 -16.38
N VAL A 649 20.27 -30.99 -16.04
CA VAL A 649 20.54 -30.53 -14.67
C VAL A 649 20.03 -29.11 -14.46
N LEU A 650 19.89 -28.74 -13.20
CA LEU A 650 19.73 -27.33 -12.84
C LEU A 650 21.12 -26.72 -12.62
N LEU A 651 21.35 -25.58 -13.23
CA LEU A 651 22.55 -24.75 -13.06
C LEU A 651 22.14 -23.46 -12.38
N ALA A 652 22.64 -23.19 -11.19
CA ALA A 652 22.46 -21.94 -10.48
C ALA A 652 23.74 -21.11 -10.59
N SER A 653 23.61 -19.84 -10.93
CA SER A 653 24.71 -18.88 -10.95
C SER A 653 24.34 -17.64 -10.17
N ASP A 654 25.22 -17.23 -9.26
CA ASP A 654 24.99 -16.20 -8.25
C ASP A 654 26.13 -15.18 -8.27
N TYR A 655 25.83 -13.89 -8.23
CA TYR A 655 26.87 -12.87 -8.10
C TYR A 655 27.50 -12.85 -6.71
N SER A 656 28.82 -12.96 -6.68
CA SER A 656 29.60 -12.85 -5.45
C SER A 656 29.68 -11.39 -4.99
N GLN A 657 28.97 -11.06 -3.91
CA GLN A 657 29.03 -9.78 -3.20
C GLN A 657 28.78 -8.54 -4.08
N ILE A 658 27.81 -8.62 -5.00
CA ILE A 658 27.57 -7.57 -6.00
C ILE A 658 27.35 -6.18 -5.39
N GLU A 659 26.59 -6.07 -4.30
CA GLU A 659 26.30 -4.79 -3.66
C GLU A 659 27.58 -4.11 -3.12
N LEU A 660 28.52 -4.87 -2.57
CA LEU A 660 29.80 -4.33 -2.10
C LEU A 660 30.73 -3.94 -3.27
N ARG A 661 30.66 -4.66 -4.39
CA ARG A 661 31.40 -4.29 -5.63
C ARG A 661 30.84 -3.04 -6.25
N VAL A 662 29.51 -2.88 -6.29
CA VAL A 662 28.83 -1.65 -6.71
C VAL A 662 29.19 -0.50 -5.77
N LEU A 663 29.20 -0.71 -4.45
CA LEU A 663 29.63 0.29 -3.48
C LEU A 663 31.08 0.73 -3.73
N ALA A 664 32.00 -0.22 -3.98
CA ALA A 664 33.39 0.10 -4.32
C ALA A 664 33.48 1.01 -5.55
N HIS A 665 32.74 0.68 -6.60
CA HIS A 665 32.69 1.47 -7.82
C HIS A 665 32.09 2.85 -7.61
N ILE A 666 30.92 2.97 -6.98
CA ILE A 666 30.23 4.27 -6.80
C ILE A 666 31.01 5.17 -5.84
N SER A 667 31.54 4.62 -4.74
CA SER A 667 32.27 5.40 -3.73
C SER A 667 33.69 5.75 -4.14
N GLN A 668 34.26 5.05 -5.14
CA GLN A 668 35.67 5.15 -5.56
C GLN A 668 36.65 5.00 -4.38
N ASP A 669 36.29 4.21 -3.39
CA ASP A 669 37.17 3.93 -2.24
C ASP A 669 38.31 3.01 -2.65
N GLN A 670 39.54 3.55 -2.60
CA GLN A 670 40.74 2.86 -3.10
C GLN A 670 41.02 1.56 -2.35
N HIS A 671 40.80 1.54 -1.03
CA HIS A 671 41.06 0.35 -0.23
C HIS A 671 40.08 -0.78 -0.53
N LEU A 672 38.84 -0.43 -0.80
CA LEU A 672 37.82 -1.39 -1.18
C LEU A 672 38.06 -1.94 -2.60
N ILE A 673 38.43 -1.04 -3.53
CA ILE A 673 38.78 -1.41 -4.91
C ILE A 673 39.98 -2.35 -4.93
N GLU A 674 41.08 -2.01 -4.24
CA GLU A 674 42.31 -2.84 -4.16
C GLU A 674 42.01 -4.23 -3.59
N ALA A 675 41.19 -4.31 -2.53
CA ALA A 675 40.82 -5.60 -1.92
C ALA A 675 40.11 -6.51 -2.93
N PHE A 676 39.15 -5.97 -3.70
CA PHE A 676 38.46 -6.74 -4.74
C PHE A 676 39.34 -7.10 -5.94
N GLN A 677 40.24 -6.21 -6.38
CA GLN A 677 41.16 -6.47 -7.48
C GLN A 677 42.18 -7.55 -7.14
N GLN A 678 42.58 -7.65 -5.86
CA GLN A 678 43.49 -8.68 -5.35
C GLN A 678 42.79 -10.02 -5.04
N GLY A 679 41.46 -10.10 -5.21
CA GLY A 679 40.72 -11.31 -4.87
C GLY A 679 40.67 -11.59 -3.37
N ALA A 680 40.88 -10.61 -2.50
CA ALA A 680 40.90 -10.79 -1.07
C ALA A 680 39.45 -10.98 -0.55
N ASP A 681 39.30 -11.80 0.53
CA ASP A 681 38.02 -11.85 1.24
C ASP A 681 37.73 -10.52 1.89
N ILE A 682 36.70 -9.82 1.40
CA ILE A 682 36.40 -8.47 1.83
C ILE A 682 36.04 -8.38 3.33
N HIS A 683 35.41 -9.40 3.89
CA HIS A 683 35.06 -9.41 5.31
C HIS A 683 36.30 -9.62 6.18
N THR A 684 37.23 -10.46 5.73
CA THR A 684 38.55 -10.61 6.37
C THR A 684 39.37 -9.31 6.26
N SER A 685 39.41 -8.69 5.08
CA SER A 685 40.10 -7.42 4.88
C SER A 685 39.52 -6.31 5.75
N THR A 686 38.21 -6.25 5.88
CA THR A 686 37.53 -5.30 6.78
C THR A 686 37.83 -5.58 8.23
N ALA A 687 37.82 -6.86 8.67
CA ALA A 687 38.18 -7.22 10.04
C ALA A 687 39.60 -6.79 10.41
N MET A 688 40.57 -7.04 9.53
CA MET A 688 41.95 -6.58 9.71
C MET A 688 42.04 -5.06 9.91
N ARG A 689 41.36 -4.31 9.06
CA ARG A 689 41.39 -2.83 9.08
C ARG A 689 40.63 -2.20 10.26
N VAL A 690 39.47 -2.73 10.55
CA VAL A 690 38.56 -2.16 11.59
C VAL A 690 38.96 -2.61 12.99
N PHE A 691 39.43 -3.87 13.14
CA PHE A 691 39.80 -4.42 14.45
C PHE A 691 41.32 -4.38 14.69
N GLY A 692 42.10 -3.88 13.73
CA GLY A 692 43.55 -3.72 13.87
C GLY A 692 44.32 -5.05 13.88
N ILE A 693 43.84 -6.06 13.13
CA ILE A 693 44.47 -7.36 13.00
C ILE A 693 45.49 -7.31 11.85
N GLU A 694 46.75 -7.63 12.13
CA GLU A 694 47.83 -7.47 11.13
C GLU A 694 47.80 -8.50 10.02
N LYS A 695 47.40 -9.75 10.32
CA LYS A 695 47.43 -10.84 9.37
C LYS A 695 46.08 -11.50 9.16
N ALA A 696 45.77 -11.89 7.93
CA ALA A 696 44.51 -12.56 7.60
C ALA A 696 44.30 -13.88 8.36
N GLU A 697 45.40 -14.61 8.64
CA GLU A 697 45.38 -15.88 9.40
C GLU A 697 44.99 -15.70 10.88
N ASP A 698 45.14 -14.49 11.43
CA ASP A 698 44.79 -14.15 12.81
C ASP A 698 43.31 -13.69 12.93
N VAL A 699 42.61 -13.54 11.84
CA VAL A 699 41.19 -13.15 11.84
C VAL A 699 40.35 -14.35 12.26
N THR A 700 39.72 -14.23 13.42
CA THR A 700 38.84 -15.28 13.93
C THR A 700 37.53 -15.35 13.14
N PRO A 701 36.80 -16.48 13.14
CA PRO A 701 35.47 -16.58 12.54
C PRO A 701 34.50 -15.54 13.12
N ASN A 702 34.67 -15.15 14.40
CA ASN A 702 33.83 -14.12 15.04
C ASN A 702 34.17 -12.72 14.51
N ASP A 703 35.45 -12.40 14.35
CA ASP A 703 35.88 -11.10 13.78
C ASP A 703 35.37 -10.95 12.34
N ARG A 704 35.50 -12.02 11.53
CA ARG A 704 34.98 -12.05 10.15
C ARG A 704 33.45 -11.88 10.12
N ARG A 705 32.72 -12.51 11.06
CA ARG A 705 31.25 -12.36 11.20
C ARG A 705 30.89 -10.92 11.56
N ASN A 706 31.61 -10.32 12.53
CA ASN A 706 31.38 -8.95 12.97
C ASN A 706 31.68 -7.97 11.81
N ALA A 707 32.78 -8.14 11.10
CA ALA A 707 33.12 -7.36 9.92
C ALA A 707 32.06 -7.49 8.80
N LYS A 708 31.54 -8.70 8.59
CA LYS A 708 30.42 -8.91 7.65
C LYS A 708 29.19 -8.10 8.06
N ALA A 709 28.83 -8.08 9.34
CA ALA A 709 27.70 -7.29 9.84
C ALA A 709 27.96 -5.77 9.70
N VAL A 710 29.20 -5.30 9.89
CA VAL A 710 29.58 -3.90 9.67
C VAL A 710 29.48 -3.56 8.18
N ASN A 711 30.05 -4.37 7.28
CA ASN A 711 30.00 -4.13 5.84
C ASN A 711 28.56 -4.02 5.31
N PHE A 712 27.72 -4.99 5.63
CA PHE A 712 26.30 -4.93 5.24
C PHE A 712 25.55 -3.81 5.96
N GLY A 713 25.87 -3.59 7.24
CA GLY A 713 25.28 -2.49 8.01
C GLY A 713 25.51 -1.14 7.35
N VAL A 714 26.73 -0.89 6.88
CA VAL A 714 27.07 0.37 6.19
C VAL A 714 26.30 0.50 4.87
N VAL A 715 26.23 -0.54 4.05
CA VAL A 715 25.46 -0.53 2.79
C VAL A 715 24.00 -0.17 3.05
N TYR A 716 23.43 -0.61 4.17
CA TYR A 716 22.06 -0.33 4.56
C TYR A 716 21.90 0.91 5.44
N GLY A 717 22.95 1.69 5.66
CA GLY A 717 22.92 2.90 6.48
C GLY A 717 22.58 2.63 7.96
N ILE A 718 23.12 1.54 8.54
CA ILE A 718 22.82 1.12 9.91
C ILE A 718 23.27 2.16 10.94
N SER A 719 22.45 2.36 11.98
CA SER A 719 22.83 3.17 13.14
C SER A 719 23.68 2.35 14.14
N ASP A 720 24.38 3.08 15.04
CA ASP A 720 25.06 2.50 16.21
C ASP A 720 24.14 1.59 17.04
N PHE A 721 22.87 1.99 17.21
CA PHE A 721 21.86 1.19 17.89
C PHE A 721 21.51 -0.10 17.12
N GLY A 722 21.33 0.00 15.81
CA GLY A 722 21.06 -1.19 14.96
C GLY A 722 22.21 -2.17 14.97
N LEU A 723 23.45 -1.69 14.83
CA LEU A 723 24.64 -2.53 14.84
C LEU A 723 24.87 -3.17 16.23
N SER A 724 24.64 -2.44 17.32
CA SER A 724 24.75 -2.96 18.68
C SER A 724 23.81 -4.15 18.92
N ASN A 725 22.57 -4.05 18.45
CA ASN A 725 21.59 -5.14 18.54
C ASN A 725 22.00 -6.36 17.70
N ASN A 726 22.49 -6.13 16.47
CA ASN A 726 22.90 -7.22 15.57
C ASN A 726 24.10 -8.02 16.08
N LEU A 727 25.04 -7.34 16.75
CA LEU A 727 26.27 -7.96 17.24
C LEU A 727 26.20 -8.37 18.72
N GLY A 728 25.19 -7.94 19.48
CA GLY A 728 25.10 -8.16 20.92
C GLY A 728 26.19 -7.41 21.72
N ILE A 729 26.65 -6.26 21.21
CA ILE A 729 27.66 -5.39 21.83
C ILE A 729 27.04 -4.09 22.34
N THR A 730 27.81 -3.33 23.13
CA THR A 730 27.33 -2.03 23.59
C THR A 730 27.20 -1.02 22.44
N ARG A 731 26.32 -0.05 22.57
CA ARG A 731 26.16 1.03 21.58
C ARG A 731 27.46 1.85 21.38
N LYS A 732 28.27 1.98 22.44
CA LYS A 732 29.57 2.65 22.40
C LYS A 732 30.57 1.89 21.52
N GLU A 733 30.63 0.58 21.67
CA GLU A 733 31.47 -0.30 20.84
C GLU A 733 31.00 -0.29 19.38
N ALA A 734 29.70 -0.41 19.13
CA ALA A 734 29.13 -0.33 17.79
C ALA A 734 29.47 1.01 17.09
N LYS A 735 29.38 2.12 17.83
CA LYS A 735 29.79 3.43 17.34
C LYS A 735 31.27 3.49 17.00
N ALA A 736 32.12 2.96 17.88
CA ALA A 736 33.57 2.90 17.62
C ALA A 736 33.89 2.09 16.36
N TYR A 737 33.21 0.97 16.12
CA TYR A 737 33.38 0.18 14.88
C TYR A 737 32.99 0.96 13.63
N ILE A 738 31.85 1.69 13.67
CA ILE A 738 31.39 2.52 12.56
C ILE A 738 32.39 3.67 12.30
N ASP A 739 32.83 4.37 13.36
CA ASP A 739 33.76 5.49 13.24
C ASP A 739 35.09 5.02 12.64
N THR A 740 35.66 3.91 13.14
CA THR A 740 36.89 3.28 12.59
C THR A 740 36.70 2.83 11.15
N TYR A 741 35.54 2.27 10.82
CA TYR A 741 35.25 1.88 9.44
C TYR A 741 35.33 3.08 8.48
N PHE A 742 34.73 4.19 8.84
CA PHE A 742 34.74 5.41 8.01
C PHE A 742 36.12 6.09 7.96
N GLU A 743 36.94 5.94 8.98
CA GLU A 743 38.36 6.37 8.94
C GLU A 743 39.18 5.53 7.95
N ARG A 744 38.90 4.23 7.87
CA ARG A 744 39.60 3.28 7.00
C ARG A 744 39.09 3.26 5.56
N PHE A 745 37.82 3.64 5.37
CA PHE A 745 37.15 3.70 4.08
C PHE A 745 36.57 5.10 3.84
N PRO A 746 37.43 6.14 3.63
CA PRO A 746 36.96 7.52 3.52
C PRO A 746 36.15 7.81 2.26
N GLY A 747 36.34 7.05 1.17
CA GLY A 747 35.54 7.13 -0.04
C GLY A 747 34.08 6.78 0.19
N ILE A 748 33.80 5.77 1.02
CA ILE A 748 32.45 5.36 1.41
C ILE A 748 31.77 6.46 2.22
N LYS A 749 32.49 7.05 3.19
CA LYS A 749 31.95 8.17 3.98
C LYS A 749 31.58 9.35 3.09
N ASN A 750 32.46 9.74 2.18
CA ASN A 750 32.20 10.84 1.24
C ASN A 750 31.00 10.56 0.32
N TYR A 751 30.87 9.32 -0.16
CA TYR A 751 29.67 8.90 -0.92
C TYR A 751 28.40 9.11 -0.12
N MET A 752 28.34 8.61 1.14
CA MET A 752 27.14 8.69 1.99
C MET A 752 26.73 10.15 2.23
N GLU A 753 27.68 11.03 2.54
CA GLU A 753 27.41 12.45 2.78
C GLU A 753 26.96 13.16 1.48
N THR A 754 27.56 12.82 0.37
CA THR A 754 27.26 13.43 -0.94
C THR A 754 25.89 13.01 -1.45
N ILE A 755 25.58 11.70 -1.42
CA ILE A 755 24.29 11.21 -1.95
C ILE A 755 23.08 11.73 -1.15
N VAL A 756 23.23 11.88 0.19
CA VAL A 756 22.17 12.47 1.01
C VAL A 756 21.98 13.94 0.68
N ARG A 757 23.06 14.69 0.48
CA ARG A 757 22.96 16.11 0.07
C ARG A 757 22.30 16.24 -1.31
N GLU A 758 22.73 15.45 -2.29
CA GLU A 758 22.10 15.45 -3.62
C GLU A 758 20.63 15.05 -3.58
N ALA A 759 20.29 14.05 -2.76
CA ALA A 759 18.89 13.65 -2.58
C ALA A 759 18.04 14.78 -1.99
N ARG A 760 18.57 15.57 -1.06
CA ARG A 760 17.85 16.73 -0.49
C ARG A 760 17.62 17.83 -1.52
N ASP A 761 18.56 18.01 -2.45
CA ASP A 761 18.49 19.05 -3.47
C ASP A 761 17.57 18.63 -4.64
N LYS A 762 17.67 17.37 -5.08
CA LYS A 762 16.95 16.84 -6.25
C LYS A 762 15.60 16.22 -5.93
N GLY A 763 15.40 15.72 -4.68
CA GLY A 763 14.23 14.95 -4.28
C GLY A 763 14.25 13.46 -4.67
N TYR A 764 15.33 12.99 -5.32
CA TYR A 764 15.49 11.61 -5.75
C TYR A 764 16.97 11.19 -5.77
N VAL A 765 17.22 9.88 -5.88
CA VAL A 765 18.54 9.28 -6.18
C VAL A 765 18.44 8.41 -7.41
N GLU A 766 19.60 8.14 -8.05
CA GLU A 766 19.68 7.37 -9.29
C GLU A 766 20.65 6.19 -9.19
N THR A 767 20.34 5.11 -9.93
CA THR A 767 21.28 4.01 -10.17
C THR A 767 22.32 4.42 -11.24
N ILE A 768 23.31 3.54 -11.48
CA ILE A 768 24.29 3.70 -12.59
C ILE A 768 23.56 3.82 -13.94
N TYR A 769 22.42 3.14 -14.11
CA TYR A 769 21.59 3.15 -15.32
C TYR A 769 20.47 4.21 -15.31
N LYS A 770 20.55 5.24 -14.43
CA LYS A 770 19.58 6.35 -14.36
C LYS A 770 18.18 5.97 -13.88
N ARG A 771 18.00 4.80 -13.30
CA ARG A 771 16.76 4.47 -12.58
C ARG A 771 16.62 5.39 -11.39
N ARG A 772 15.48 6.08 -11.28
CA ARG A 772 15.20 7.03 -10.20
C ARG A 772 14.41 6.40 -9.08
N ARG A 773 14.78 6.77 -7.87
CA ARG A 773 13.95 6.57 -6.68
C ARG A 773 13.63 7.89 -6.05
N GLU A 774 12.38 8.27 -6.05
CA GLU A 774 11.88 9.48 -5.42
C GLU A 774 11.93 9.36 -3.90
N LEU A 775 12.30 10.44 -3.21
CA LEU A 775 12.46 10.53 -1.76
C LEU A 775 11.70 11.73 -1.19
N PRO A 776 10.36 11.72 -1.22
CA PRO A 776 9.55 12.86 -0.79
C PRO A 776 9.77 13.23 0.68
N ASP A 777 10.23 12.29 1.49
CA ASP A 777 10.45 12.46 2.94
C ASP A 777 11.87 12.89 3.31
N ILE A 778 12.78 13.13 2.35
CA ILE A 778 14.20 13.41 2.59
C ILE A 778 14.43 14.71 3.38
N ASN A 779 13.53 15.68 3.26
CA ASN A 779 13.54 16.96 3.94
C ASN A 779 12.52 17.06 5.10
N SER A 780 11.93 15.92 5.53
CA SER A 780 10.95 15.88 6.62
C SER A 780 11.49 16.47 7.93
N ARG A 781 10.66 17.25 8.62
CA ARG A 781 10.99 17.76 9.97
C ARG A 781 11.02 16.66 11.03
N ASN A 782 10.31 15.56 10.80
CA ASN A 782 10.34 14.40 11.69
C ASN A 782 11.66 13.65 11.54
N PHE A 783 12.44 13.61 12.61
CA PHE A 783 13.77 12.98 12.63
C PHE A 783 13.74 11.51 12.16
N ASN A 784 12.75 10.71 12.61
CA ASN A 784 12.68 9.29 12.27
C ASN A 784 12.35 9.09 10.78
N VAL A 785 11.41 9.87 10.25
CA VAL A 785 11.02 9.83 8.84
C VAL A 785 12.18 10.27 7.95
N ARG A 786 12.81 11.40 8.29
CA ARG A 786 14.00 11.91 7.56
C ARG A 786 15.15 10.91 7.60
N ASN A 787 15.49 10.37 8.77
CA ASN A 787 16.58 9.39 8.92
C ASN A 787 16.30 8.10 8.11
N PHE A 788 15.05 7.67 8.01
CA PHE A 788 14.68 6.57 7.14
C PHE A 788 14.91 6.92 5.67
N ALA A 789 14.51 8.11 5.23
CA ALA A 789 14.74 8.59 3.86
C ALA A 789 16.23 8.74 3.53
N GLU A 790 17.06 9.22 4.46
CA GLU A 790 18.51 9.31 4.31
C GLU A 790 19.16 7.93 4.12
N ARG A 791 18.78 6.94 4.93
CA ARG A 791 19.23 5.55 4.72
C ARG A 791 18.79 4.99 3.38
N THR A 792 17.57 5.30 2.98
CA THR A 792 17.04 4.90 1.67
C THR A 792 17.83 5.55 0.53
N ALA A 793 18.23 6.81 0.68
CA ALA A 793 19.09 7.51 -0.29
C ALA A 793 20.46 6.84 -0.46
N ILE A 794 21.06 6.37 0.62
CA ILE A 794 22.35 5.68 0.61
C ILE A 794 22.25 4.31 -0.05
N ASN A 795 21.24 3.52 0.31
CA ASN A 795 21.09 2.14 -0.12
C ASN A 795 20.59 2.01 -1.58
N SER A 796 19.65 2.88 -2.00
CA SER A 796 18.94 2.67 -3.28
C SER A 796 19.83 2.67 -4.52
N PRO A 797 20.85 3.55 -4.66
CA PRO A 797 21.76 3.48 -5.80
C PRO A 797 22.56 2.19 -5.85
N ILE A 798 22.96 1.65 -4.70
CA ILE A 798 23.74 0.42 -4.59
C ILE A 798 22.88 -0.78 -4.97
N GLN A 799 21.78 -0.97 -4.26
CA GLN A 799 20.88 -2.09 -4.47
C GLN A 799 20.22 -2.07 -5.84
N GLY A 800 19.81 -0.87 -6.30
CA GLY A 800 19.20 -0.71 -7.62
C GLY A 800 20.18 -0.97 -8.76
N SER A 801 21.44 -0.49 -8.66
CA SER A 801 22.45 -0.78 -9.67
C SER A 801 22.80 -2.28 -9.72
N ALA A 802 22.84 -2.96 -8.57
CA ALA A 802 23.03 -4.41 -8.54
C ALA A 802 21.89 -5.14 -9.27
N ALA A 803 20.65 -4.72 -9.06
CA ALA A 803 19.48 -5.25 -9.77
C ALA A 803 19.54 -4.96 -11.28
N ASP A 804 19.91 -3.76 -11.68
CA ASP A 804 20.04 -3.39 -13.09
C ASP A 804 21.16 -4.21 -13.78
N ILE A 805 22.29 -4.45 -13.12
CA ILE A 805 23.38 -5.28 -13.65
C ILE A 805 22.88 -6.71 -13.91
N LEU A 806 22.14 -7.31 -12.98
CA LEU A 806 21.57 -8.64 -13.15
C LEU A 806 20.56 -8.67 -14.32
N LYS A 807 19.74 -7.65 -14.48
CA LYS A 807 18.81 -7.52 -15.62
C LYS A 807 19.55 -7.51 -16.96
N VAL A 808 20.64 -6.75 -17.05
CA VAL A 808 21.50 -6.73 -18.25
C VAL A 808 22.12 -8.10 -18.52
N ALA A 809 22.62 -8.78 -17.47
CA ALA A 809 23.15 -10.13 -17.58
C ALA A 809 22.10 -11.12 -18.13
N MET A 810 20.87 -11.07 -17.62
CA MET A 810 19.74 -11.92 -18.08
C MET A 810 19.41 -11.66 -19.55
N ILE A 811 19.38 -10.42 -19.99
CA ILE A 811 19.10 -10.04 -21.38
C ILE A 811 20.21 -10.55 -22.31
N ASN A 812 21.47 -10.35 -21.91
CA ASN A 812 22.63 -10.80 -22.68
C ASN A 812 22.69 -12.33 -22.75
N LEU A 813 22.39 -13.02 -21.67
CA LEU A 813 22.34 -14.47 -21.61
C LEU A 813 21.23 -15.05 -22.49
N ASP A 814 20.01 -14.51 -22.44
CA ASP A 814 18.89 -14.94 -23.31
C ASP A 814 19.25 -14.79 -24.79
N ARG A 815 19.91 -13.66 -25.14
CA ARG A 815 20.41 -13.43 -26.50
C ARG A 815 21.44 -14.45 -26.91
N ALA A 816 22.47 -14.70 -26.09
CA ALA A 816 23.53 -15.65 -26.37
C ALA A 816 23.02 -17.10 -26.51
N LEU A 817 22.10 -17.54 -25.63
CA LEU A 817 21.45 -18.85 -25.72
C LEU A 817 20.64 -19.00 -27.02
N THR A 818 19.90 -17.94 -27.40
CA THR A 818 19.08 -17.91 -28.62
C THR A 818 19.95 -17.96 -29.88
N GLU A 819 21.00 -17.16 -29.95
CA GLU A 819 21.95 -17.10 -31.08
C GLU A 819 22.73 -18.41 -31.26
N ALA A 820 23.08 -19.07 -30.15
CA ALA A 820 23.74 -20.38 -30.17
C ALA A 820 22.78 -21.54 -30.47
N GLY A 821 21.46 -21.31 -30.52
CA GLY A 821 20.45 -22.35 -30.80
C GLY A 821 20.40 -23.44 -29.73
N LEU A 822 20.70 -23.12 -28.47
CA LEU A 822 20.74 -24.08 -27.36
C LEU A 822 19.32 -24.37 -26.83
N ALA A 823 19.12 -25.58 -26.32
CA ALA A 823 17.86 -25.99 -25.67
C ALA A 823 17.78 -25.53 -24.20
N THR A 824 18.85 -25.03 -23.64
CA THR A 824 18.94 -24.46 -22.28
C THR A 824 17.94 -23.33 -22.08
N ARG A 825 17.29 -23.26 -20.89
CA ARG A 825 16.27 -22.28 -20.54
C ARG A 825 16.61 -21.63 -19.20
N MET A 826 16.46 -20.34 -19.09
CA MET A 826 16.37 -19.68 -17.79
C MET A 826 14.98 -20.00 -17.18
N LEU A 827 14.96 -20.41 -15.92
CA LEU A 827 13.73 -20.79 -15.21
C LEU A 827 13.42 -19.84 -14.08
N LEU A 828 14.40 -19.52 -13.23
CA LEU A 828 14.18 -18.70 -12.04
C LEU A 828 15.21 -17.57 -11.93
N GLN A 829 14.75 -16.47 -11.33
CA GLN A 829 15.57 -15.40 -10.81
C GLN A 829 15.25 -15.24 -9.32
N VAL A 830 16.26 -15.36 -8.44
CA VAL A 830 16.09 -15.30 -6.99
C VAL A 830 17.20 -14.44 -6.39
N HIS A 831 16.86 -13.22 -5.94
CA HIS A 831 17.83 -12.24 -5.43
C HIS A 831 18.91 -11.88 -6.45
N ASP A 832 20.13 -12.37 -6.28
CA ASP A 832 21.27 -12.15 -7.16
C ASP A 832 21.62 -13.40 -8.01
N GLU A 833 20.72 -14.42 -7.98
CA GLU A 833 20.88 -15.75 -8.58
C GLU A 833 20.00 -15.92 -9.82
N ILE A 834 20.51 -16.58 -10.84
CA ILE A 834 19.77 -17.08 -12.01
C ILE A 834 19.82 -18.60 -11.96
N VAL A 835 18.69 -19.28 -12.16
CA VAL A 835 18.60 -20.74 -12.26
C VAL A 835 18.18 -21.14 -13.67
N LEU A 836 18.99 -22.01 -14.28
CA LEU A 836 18.77 -22.53 -15.64
C LEU A 836 18.51 -24.04 -15.59
N GLU A 837 17.74 -24.52 -16.56
CA GLU A 837 17.64 -25.91 -16.92
C GLU A 837 18.54 -26.17 -18.12
N VAL A 838 19.53 -27.05 -17.95
CA VAL A 838 20.62 -27.26 -18.93
C VAL A 838 20.73 -28.73 -19.30
N PRO A 839 20.54 -29.09 -20.58
CA PRO A 839 20.90 -30.42 -21.05
C PRO A 839 22.37 -30.71 -20.78
N VAL A 840 22.69 -31.93 -20.28
CA VAL A 840 24.07 -32.31 -19.93
C VAL A 840 25.05 -32.12 -21.09
N ALA A 841 24.55 -32.30 -22.31
CA ALA A 841 25.37 -32.09 -23.53
C ALA A 841 25.77 -30.60 -23.75
N GLU A 842 25.04 -29.66 -23.21
CA GLU A 842 25.29 -28.22 -23.34
C GLU A 842 26.03 -27.66 -22.13
N LEU A 843 26.16 -28.38 -21.04
CA LEU A 843 26.54 -27.90 -19.71
C LEU A 843 27.82 -27.06 -19.69
N GLU A 844 28.91 -27.57 -20.27
CA GLU A 844 30.19 -26.86 -20.27
C GLU A 844 30.16 -25.57 -21.11
N THR A 845 29.40 -25.59 -22.23
CA THR A 845 29.21 -24.42 -23.09
C THR A 845 28.39 -23.36 -22.35
N VAL A 846 27.31 -23.79 -21.69
CA VAL A 846 26.40 -22.90 -20.97
C VAL A 846 27.09 -22.30 -19.73
N LYS A 847 27.86 -23.07 -18.96
CA LYS A 847 28.66 -22.54 -17.85
C LYS A 847 29.58 -21.39 -18.33
N ALA A 848 30.36 -21.63 -19.38
CA ALA A 848 31.22 -20.59 -19.92
C ALA A 848 30.45 -19.35 -20.35
N MET A 849 29.30 -19.53 -20.99
CA MET A 849 28.43 -18.45 -21.46
C MET A 849 27.79 -17.68 -20.30
N VAL A 850 27.27 -18.34 -19.28
CA VAL A 850 26.69 -17.73 -18.08
C VAL A 850 27.75 -16.89 -17.37
N LYS A 851 28.91 -17.47 -17.14
CA LYS A 851 30.03 -16.77 -16.49
C LYS A 851 30.43 -15.53 -17.29
N GLU A 852 30.61 -15.63 -18.59
CA GLU A 852 30.99 -14.52 -19.45
C GLU A 852 29.92 -13.41 -19.44
N THR A 853 28.67 -13.76 -19.62
CA THR A 853 27.56 -12.76 -19.69
C THR A 853 27.33 -12.07 -18.35
N MET A 854 27.47 -12.76 -17.21
CA MET A 854 27.33 -12.18 -15.89
C MET A 854 28.56 -11.30 -15.54
N GLU A 855 29.76 -11.80 -15.71
CA GLU A 855 30.99 -11.08 -15.35
C GLU A 855 31.26 -9.87 -16.25
N SER A 856 30.75 -9.87 -17.51
CA SER A 856 30.91 -8.78 -18.47
C SER A 856 29.68 -7.87 -18.61
N ALA A 857 28.64 -8.04 -17.78
CA ALA A 857 27.38 -7.28 -17.88
C ALA A 857 27.60 -5.76 -17.83
N ILE A 858 28.58 -5.30 -17.07
CA ILE A 858 29.02 -3.91 -16.99
C ILE A 858 30.51 -3.86 -16.63
N SER A 859 31.20 -2.80 -17.07
CA SER A 859 32.58 -2.52 -16.64
C SER A 859 32.57 -1.64 -15.38
N LEU A 860 32.97 -2.21 -14.25
CA LEU A 860 33.14 -1.51 -12.98
C LEU A 860 34.64 -1.30 -12.67
N SER A 861 34.96 -0.49 -11.64
CA SER A 861 36.33 -0.34 -11.12
C SER A 861 36.87 -1.62 -10.47
N VAL A 862 36.00 -2.60 -10.23
CA VAL A 862 36.30 -3.91 -9.66
C VAL A 862 35.70 -5.01 -10.55
N PRO A 863 36.30 -6.23 -10.61
CA PRO A 863 35.73 -7.31 -11.38
C PRO A 863 34.38 -7.76 -10.80
N LEU A 864 33.41 -8.10 -11.66
CA LEU A 864 32.26 -8.90 -11.27
C LEU A 864 32.66 -10.38 -11.24
N ILE A 865 32.16 -11.14 -10.31
CA ILE A 865 32.42 -12.58 -10.18
C ILE A 865 31.09 -13.30 -10.02
N ALA A 866 30.87 -14.34 -10.80
CA ALA A 866 29.72 -15.24 -10.72
C ALA A 866 30.19 -16.63 -10.27
N ASP A 867 29.58 -17.13 -9.22
CA ASP A 867 29.80 -18.48 -8.69
C ASP A 867 28.72 -19.42 -9.25
N GLU A 868 29.15 -20.61 -9.71
CA GLU A 868 28.25 -21.56 -10.39
C GLU A 868 28.22 -22.89 -9.69
N ASN A 869 27.04 -23.48 -9.56
CA ASN A 869 26.83 -24.83 -9.06
C ASN A 869 25.75 -25.54 -9.89
N GLU A 870 25.93 -26.86 -10.12
CA GLU A 870 24.93 -27.69 -10.78
C GLU A 870 24.44 -28.84 -9.90
N GLY A 871 23.26 -29.33 -10.20
CA GLY A 871 22.68 -30.47 -9.49
C GLY A 871 21.45 -31.04 -10.17
N SER A 872 21.03 -32.21 -9.73
CA SER A 872 19.78 -32.83 -10.18
C SER A 872 18.51 -32.15 -9.60
N THR A 873 18.70 -31.36 -8.57
CA THR A 873 17.68 -30.57 -7.90
C THR A 873 18.17 -29.15 -7.63
N TRP A 874 17.28 -28.21 -7.39
CA TRP A 874 17.69 -26.87 -6.98
C TRP A 874 18.40 -26.84 -5.61
N TYR A 875 18.16 -27.87 -4.78
CA TYR A 875 18.89 -28.03 -3.51
C TYR A 875 20.36 -28.32 -3.72
N GLU A 876 20.70 -29.20 -4.68
CA GLU A 876 22.05 -29.57 -5.00
C GLU A 876 22.81 -28.50 -5.79
N ALA A 877 22.07 -27.71 -6.58
CA ALA A 877 22.62 -26.61 -7.37
C ALA A 877 22.98 -25.35 -6.53
N LYS A 878 22.95 -25.45 -5.18
CA LYS A 878 23.23 -24.30 -4.31
C LYS A 878 24.19 -24.64 -3.18
#